data_09fd6e4359c362ec5e7111fd3d25cf52
#
_entry.id   09fd6e4359c362ec5e7111fd3d25cf52
#
_cell.length_a   1.000
_cell.length_b   1.000
_cell.length_c   1.000
_cell.angle_alpha   90.00
_cell.angle_beta   90.00
_cell.angle_gamma   90.00
#
_symmetry.space_group_name_H-M   'P 1'
#
loop_
_entity.id
_entity.type
_entity.pdbx_description
1 polymer ?
#
loop_
_entity_poly.entity_id
_entity_poly.type
_entity_poly.pdbx_seq_one_letter_code
_entity_poly.pdbx_strand_id
1 'polypeptide(L)'
;MGASNEIKKRAENLRKTIEKHNYLYYVLDAPEINDSAYDSLFAELLELEENFPELKTLDSPTQRVGGEPLKAFQKVKHIVPQWSFNDAFSEEGVEDFDKRVKNFLARHNSGEKEEIKENLEYTCELKIDGLKVVLEYEKGLLKRAATRGDGVTGEDVTNNVKTIKSVPLKLFEPVDIIVEGEVWLSKSNLEKINQARKEKGESLFANPRNIAAGTLRQLDPKIVAERKLDVFIYDIAKISFPNSPHIQEGLNFLTTQFEELEYLQKLGFKVNKNFKLCHGINEVISYWETWQKRKEKEDYLIDGVVVKVNEIKKQNQLGFTGKAPRFAVALKFPAEQVTTLVEDIVLQVGRTGVLTPVAHLRPVLVAGSVVSRATLHNEDEIKRLDVRIGDTVILQKAGDVIPDIVSVVKDLRTGKERKFVWPKFVADCGGDGEIERVAGQAAWRCKNKDSFAQKKRRFYHFVSKSAFDIEHLGPKVIDALLDAELIATYDDIFTLKKGDLLSLPRFAEKSVDNLLTSIEKARNVSLPRLIVALSIPNVGEETAHLLAQNFQFSIFNFQKATKEELEKIEGIGPIVARSIVDWFKNKENTKLLSKLLQQIKIEQPTISNQQAVKNRLKGKIFVLTGTLKTMDRDEAKEKIRALGGGVSSSVSKETDYVVVGENPGSKYDNALKLGVKMLNEDQFKDLLNG
;
A
#
# COMPACT_ATOMS: atom_id res chain seq x y z
N MET A 1 48.02 -6.68 -17.01
CA MET A 1 48.76 -6.14 -15.81
C MET A 1 47.70 -5.47 -14.93
N GLY A 2 47.75 -5.68 -13.61
CA GLY A 2 46.82 -5.00 -12.71
C GLY A 2 47.10 -3.50 -12.58
N ALA A 3 46.10 -2.72 -12.15
CA ALA A 3 46.20 -1.28 -11.96
C ALA A 3 47.30 -0.90 -10.96
N SER A 4 48.15 0.04 -11.31
CA SER A 4 49.16 0.59 -10.39
C SER A 4 48.49 1.30 -9.19
N ASN A 5 49.27 1.54 -8.13
CA ASN A 5 48.75 2.26 -6.95
C ASN A 5 48.32 3.71 -7.30
N GLU A 6 48.97 4.34 -8.26
CA GLU A 6 48.61 5.68 -8.73
C GLU A 6 47.26 5.66 -9.47
N ILE A 7 47.05 4.68 -10.35
CA ILE A 7 45.77 4.47 -11.06
C ILE A 7 44.62 4.21 -10.07
N LYS A 8 44.86 3.34 -9.07
CA LYS A 8 43.87 3.07 -8.02
C LYS A 8 43.48 4.32 -7.25
N LYS A 9 44.45 5.11 -6.84
CA LYS A 9 44.25 6.40 -6.16
C LYS A 9 43.53 7.42 -7.03
N ARG A 10 43.88 7.45 -8.33
CA ARG A 10 43.21 8.34 -9.31
C ARG A 10 41.74 7.99 -9.46
N ALA A 11 41.41 6.72 -9.66
CA ALA A 11 40.02 6.23 -9.77
C ALA A 11 39.22 6.52 -8.48
N GLU A 12 39.80 6.33 -7.30
CA GLU A 12 39.17 6.68 -6.04
C GLU A 12 38.87 8.17 -5.89
N ASN A 13 39.83 9.03 -6.28
CA ASN A 13 39.64 10.47 -6.24
C ASN A 13 38.59 10.94 -7.26
N LEU A 14 38.54 10.37 -8.45
CA LEU A 14 37.51 10.64 -9.45
C LEU A 14 36.13 10.28 -8.93
N ARG A 15 35.97 9.07 -8.33
CA ARG A 15 34.68 8.66 -7.72
C ARG A 15 34.23 9.67 -6.67
N LYS A 16 35.08 10.02 -5.69
CA LYS A 16 34.76 11.01 -4.65
C LYS A 16 34.39 12.37 -5.23
N THR A 17 35.08 12.80 -6.25
CA THR A 17 34.82 14.10 -6.91
C THR A 17 33.47 14.05 -7.65
N ILE A 18 33.22 13.01 -8.43
CA ILE A 18 31.96 12.84 -9.16
C ILE A 18 30.78 12.72 -8.18
N GLU A 19 30.92 11.96 -7.08
CA GLU A 19 29.89 11.86 -6.03
C GLU A 19 29.62 13.21 -5.37
N LYS A 20 30.65 14.00 -5.03
CA LYS A 20 30.49 15.36 -4.51
C LYS A 20 29.68 16.22 -5.49
N HIS A 21 30.01 16.21 -6.78
CA HIS A 21 29.29 17.02 -7.76
C HIS A 21 27.88 16.50 -8.06
N ASN A 22 27.66 15.19 -8.00
CA ASN A 22 26.31 14.63 -8.03
C ASN A 22 25.46 15.14 -6.86
N TYR A 23 25.99 15.12 -5.65
CA TYR A 23 25.31 15.63 -4.47
C TYR A 23 24.98 17.12 -4.58
N LEU A 24 25.96 17.93 -4.98
CA LEU A 24 25.77 19.36 -5.18
C LEU A 24 24.70 19.67 -6.23
N TYR A 25 24.74 18.97 -7.36
CA TYR A 25 23.82 19.20 -8.47
C TYR A 25 22.42 18.65 -8.22
N TYR A 26 22.30 17.34 -7.88
CA TYR A 26 21.01 16.65 -7.82
C TYR A 26 20.30 16.74 -6.46
N VAL A 27 21.04 16.97 -5.36
CA VAL A 27 20.49 17.04 -4.02
C VAL A 27 20.37 18.48 -3.52
N LEU A 28 21.46 19.27 -3.63
CA LEU A 28 21.50 20.64 -3.12
C LEU A 28 21.07 21.71 -4.13
N ASP A 29 20.98 21.36 -5.43
CA ASP A 29 20.70 22.30 -6.52
C ASP A 29 21.68 23.48 -6.56
N ALA A 30 22.97 23.18 -6.30
CA ALA A 30 24.06 24.13 -6.18
C ALA A 30 25.32 23.64 -6.94
N PRO A 31 25.29 23.56 -8.29
CA PRO A 31 26.41 23.06 -9.09
C PRO A 31 27.65 23.98 -9.00
N GLU A 32 28.80 23.38 -8.73
CA GLU A 32 30.11 24.08 -8.71
C GLU A 32 30.87 23.97 -10.04
N ILE A 33 30.52 22.99 -10.90
CA ILE A 33 31.14 22.79 -12.23
C ILE A 33 30.03 22.72 -13.29
N ASN A 34 30.41 23.01 -14.55
CA ASN A 34 29.50 22.86 -15.68
C ASN A 34 29.39 21.39 -16.15
N ASP A 35 28.39 21.09 -16.97
CA ASP A 35 28.10 19.73 -17.45
C ASP A 35 29.31 19.15 -18.23
N SER A 36 30.01 19.94 -19.05
CA SER A 36 31.16 19.47 -19.83
C SER A 36 32.32 19.03 -18.94
N ALA A 37 32.59 19.75 -17.84
CA ALA A 37 33.60 19.36 -16.88
C ALA A 37 33.22 18.09 -16.12
N TYR A 38 31.96 17.97 -15.74
CA TYR A 38 31.42 16.75 -15.12
C TYR A 38 31.55 15.54 -16.06
N ASP A 39 31.14 15.69 -17.33
CA ASP A 39 31.19 14.62 -18.33
C ASP A 39 32.65 14.16 -18.59
N SER A 40 33.61 15.09 -18.56
CA SER A 40 35.04 14.76 -18.69
C SER A 40 35.55 13.91 -17.53
N LEU A 41 35.18 14.25 -16.26
CA LEU A 41 35.55 13.45 -15.09
C LEU A 41 34.91 12.06 -15.15
N PHE A 42 33.65 11.99 -15.58
CA PHE A 42 32.92 10.73 -15.71
C PHE A 42 33.52 9.83 -16.80
N ALA A 43 33.88 10.41 -17.96
CA ALA A 43 34.50 9.68 -19.06
C ALA A 43 35.90 9.13 -18.65
N GLU A 44 36.72 9.91 -17.92
CA GLU A 44 38.00 9.44 -17.40
C GLU A 44 37.83 8.25 -16.44
N LEU A 45 36.86 8.33 -15.52
CA LEU A 45 36.58 7.21 -14.60
C LEU A 45 36.14 5.96 -15.36
N LEU A 46 35.25 6.12 -16.35
CA LEU A 46 34.77 5.03 -17.18
C LEU A 46 35.89 4.33 -17.94
N GLU A 47 36.78 5.10 -18.56
CA GLU A 47 37.96 4.59 -19.27
C GLU A 47 38.91 3.80 -18.33
N LEU A 48 39.14 4.31 -17.11
CA LEU A 48 39.96 3.61 -16.11
C LEU A 48 39.31 2.29 -15.69
N GLU A 49 38.02 2.27 -15.49
CA GLU A 49 37.27 1.05 -15.08
C GLU A 49 37.09 0.03 -16.24
N GLU A 50 37.12 0.49 -17.50
CA GLU A 50 37.13 -0.40 -18.66
C GLU A 50 38.53 -1.03 -18.87
N ASN A 51 39.59 -0.23 -18.73
CA ASN A 51 40.96 -0.72 -18.85
C ASN A 51 41.41 -1.60 -17.67
N PHE A 52 40.83 -1.37 -16.47
CA PHE A 52 41.17 -2.07 -15.23
C PHE A 52 39.87 -2.50 -14.52
N PRO A 53 39.24 -3.62 -14.94
CA PRO A 53 37.95 -4.06 -14.38
C PRO A 53 37.95 -4.30 -12.87
N GLU A 54 39.10 -4.54 -12.25
CA GLU A 54 39.26 -4.65 -10.79
C GLU A 54 39.03 -3.35 -10.04
N LEU A 55 38.99 -2.20 -10.74
CA LEU A 55 38.65 -0.90 -10.14
C LEU A 55 37.15 -0.70 -10.01
N LYS A 56 36.32 -1.48 -10.70
CA LYS A 56 34.86 -1.37 -10.60
C LYS A 56 34.41 -1.72 -9.20
N THR A 57 33.71 -0.78 -8.53
CA THR A 57 33.08 -1.00 -7.25
C THR A 57 31.57 -0.89 -7.38
N LEU A 58 30.81 -1.51 -6.46
CA LEU A 58 29.35 -1.51 -6.50
C LEU A 58 28.73 -0.10 -6.34
N ASP A 59 29.48 0.81 -5.74
CA ASP A 59 29.15 2.21 -5.49
C ASP A 59 29.70 3.16 -6.55
N SER A 60 30.38 2.67 -7.60
CA SER A 60 30.90 3.55 -8.64
C SER A 60 29.77 4.27 -9.39
N PRO A 61 29.87 5.58 -9.64
CA PRO A 61 28.93 6.33 -10.46
C PRO A 61 28.69 5.74 -11.85
N THR A 62 29.68 5.03 -12.42
CA THR A 62 29.58 4.34 -13.71
C THR A 62 28.66 3.15 -13.70
N GLN A 63 28.37 2.59 -12.51
CA GLN A 63 27.47 1.43 -12.34
C GLN A 63 25.99 1.82 -12.18
N ARG A 64 25.64 3.12 -12.29
CA ARG A 64 24.25 3.58 -12.17
C ARG A 64 23.35 3.09 -13.29
N VAL A 65 23.87 3.06 -14.52
CA VAL A 65 23.14 2.59 -15.69
C VAL A 65 23.84 1.37 -16.24
N GLY A 66 23.48 0.20 -15.76
CA GLY A 66 24.09 -1.05 -16.18
C GLY A 66 23.11 -2.20 -16.08
N GLY A 67 23.40 -3.27 -16.82
CA GLY A 67 22.66 -4.52 -16.83
C GLY A 67 21.82 -4.73 -18.09
N GLU A 68 21.59 -6.00 -18.40
CA GLU A 68 20.63 -6.41 -19.42
C GLU A 68 19.21 -6.18 -18.94
N PRO A 69 18.24 -5.93 -19.86
CA PRO A 69 16.82 -5.85 -19.49
C PRO A 69 16.37 -7.07 -18.72
N LEU A 70 15.65 -6.86 -17.63
CA LEU A 70 15.11 -7.93 -16.79
C LEU A 70 13.99 -8.67 -17.54
N LYS A 71 13.83 -9.95 -17.24
CA LYS A 71 12.68 -10.72 -17.75
C LYS A 71 11.42 -10.46 -16.93
N ALA A 72 11.55 -10.23 -15.62
CA ALA A 72 10.50 -9.89 -14.68
C ALA A 72 11.13 -9.33 -13.40
N PHE A 73 10.36 -8.56 -12.60
CA PHE A 73 10.76 -8.13 -11.27
C PHE A 73 10.61 -9.26 -10.26
N GLN A 74 11.58 -9.39 -9.37
CA GLN A 74 11.49 -10.30 -8.24
C GLN A 74 10.59 -9.69 -7.14
N LYS A 75 9.79 -10.52 -6.49
CA LYS A 75 9.02 -10.08 -5.31
C LYS A 75 9.92 -10.03 -4.08
N VAL A 76 9.82 -8.94 -3.32
CA VAL A 76 10.60 -8.69 -2.11
C VAL A 76 9.65 -8.49 -0.94
N LYS A 77 9.83 -9.26 0.12
CA LYS A 77 9.11 -9.04 1.38
C LYS A 77 9.78 -7.89 2.15
N HIS A 78 9.01 -6.89 2.55
CA HIS A 78 9.50 -5.79 3.37
C HIS A 78 9.88 -6.25 4.78
N ILE A 79 10.99 -5.75 5.29
CA ILE A 79 11.42 -5.97 6.68
C ILE A 79 10.50 -5.21 7.63
N VAL A 80 10.11 -3.97 7.25
CA VAL A 80 9.15 -3.15 7.97
C VAL A 80 7.91 -2.97 7.10
N PRO A 81 6.69 -3.24 7.61
CA PRO A 81 5.45 -3.08 6.84
C PRO A 81 5.27 -1.63 6.35
N GLN A 82 4.79 -1.48 5.11
CA GLN A 82 4.69 -0.21 4.40
C GLN A 82 3.26 0.31 4.40
N TRP A 83 2.85 0.94 5.49
CA TRP A 83 1.48 1.42 5.68
C TRP A 83 1.21 2.75 4.96
N SER A 84 -0.07 3.08 4.81
CA SER A 84 -0.55 4.36 4.28
C SER A 84 -1.05 5.24 5.43
N PHE A 85 -1.08 6.55 5.20
CA PHE A 85 -1.72 7.49 6.13
C PHE A 85 -3.24 7.47 5.94
N ASN A 86 -3.97 7.83 7.00
CA ASN A 86 -5.37 8.24 6.88
C ASN A 86 -5.43 9.64 6.26
N ASP A 87 -6.50 9.91 5.51
CA ASP A 87 -6.69 11.20 4.85
C ASP A 87 -7.58 12.13 5.68
N ALA A 88 -7.29 13.43 5.66
CA ALA A 88 -8.17 14.52 6.03
C ALA A 88 -8.28 15.50 4.84
N PHE A 89 -9.42 16.17 4.69
CA PHE A 89 -9.71 17.02 3.52
C PHE A 89 -10.14 18.46 3.92
N SER A 90 -10.16 18.77 5.21
CA SER A 90 -10.60 20.06 5.74
C SER A 90 -9.88 20.40 7.04
N GLU A 91 -10.01 21.66 7.44
CA GLU A 91 -9.52 22.14 8.73
C GLU A 91 -10.15 21.35 9.91
N GLU A 92 -11.47 21.12 9.87
CA GLU A 92 -12.18 20.32 10.88
C GLU A 92 -11.59 18.90 10.96
N GLY A 93 -11.25 18.28 9.81
CA GLY A 93 -10.68 16.94 9.75
C GLY A 93 -9.33 16.84 10.44
N VAL A 94 -8.48 17.87 10.32
CA VAL A 94 -7.18 17.90 10.99
C VAL A 94 -7.29 18.32 12.46
N GLU A 95 -8.24 19.16 12.83
CA GLU A 95 -8.58 19.45 14.24
C GLU A 95 -9.09 18.19 14.95
N ASP A 96 -9.92 17.39 14.28
CA ASP A 96 -10.39 16.11 14.83
C ASP A 96 -9.24 15.10 14.98
N PHE A 97 -8.25 15.13 14.07
CA PHE A 97 -7.02 14.36 14.25
C PHE A 97 -6.27 14.81 15.52
N ASP A 98 -6.04 16.10 15.72
CA ASP A 98 -5.40 16.66 16.92
C ASP A 98 -6.14 16.25 18.21
N LYS A 99 -7.47 16.38 18.22
CA LYS A 99 -8.32 15.95 19.37
C LYS A 99 -8.17 14.45 19.64
N ARG A 100 -8.17 13.61 18.62
CA ARG A 100 -7.97 12.14 18.78
C ARG A 100 -6.61 11.80 19.36
N VAL A 101 -5.55 12.45 18.86
CA VAL A 101 -4.18 12.27 19.35
C VAL A 101 -4.08 12.67 20.83
N LYS A 102 -4.55 13.87 21.20
CA LYS A 102 -4.56 14.36 22.58
C LYS A 102 -5.34 13.44 23.52
N ASN A 103 -6.54 13.03 23.12
CA ASN A 103 -7.38 12.12 23.92
C ASN A 103 -6.72 10.74 24.11
N PHE A 104 -5.99 10.22 23.10
CA PHE A 104 -5.29 8.96 23.23
C PHE A 104 -4.12 9.06 24.21
N LEU A 105 -3.31 10.11 24.11
CA LEU A 105 -2.17 10.34 25.00
C LEU A 105 -2.61 10.60 26.45
N ALA A 106 -3.70 11.36 26.66
CA ALA A 106 -4.27 11.59 27.98
C ALA A 106 -4.67 10.29 28.68
N ARG A 107 -5.32 9.37 27.98
CA ARG A 107 -5.73 8.06 28.53
C ARG A 107 -4.58 7.14 28.91
N HIS A 108 -3.40 7.34 28.32
CA HIS A 108 -2.23 6.50 28.57
C HIS A 108 -1.30 7.06 29.66
N ASN A 109 -1.33 8.38 29.89
CA ASN A 109 -0.45 9.05 30.86
C ASN A 109 -1.07 9.22 32.25
N SER A 110 -2.39 9.29 32.35
CA SER A 110 -3.11 9.43 33.64
C SER A 110 -4.28 8.44 33.64
N GLY A 111 -4.43 7.65 34.70
CA GLY A 111 -5.64 6.83 34.90
C GLY A 111 -6.90 7.69 35.16
N GLU A 112 -6.83 9.00 35.03
CA GLU A 112 -7.91 9.99 35.22
C GLU A 112 -8.08 10.82 33.94
N LYS A 113 -9.31 11.28 33.70
CA LYS A 113 -9.73 12.08 32.54
C LYS A 113 -9.23 13.53 32.64
N GLU A 114 -7.94 13.77 32.65
CA GLU A 114 -7.43 15.14 32.47
C GLU A 114 -7.20 15.42 31.00
N GLU A 115 -7.80 16.49 30.48
CA GLU A 115 -7.48 17.01 29.15
C GLU A 115 -6.02 17.45 29.13
N ILE A 116 -5.24 16.93 28.21
CA ILE A 116 -3.88 17.42 27.96
C ILE A 116 -4.02 18.86 27.43
N LYS A 117 -3.73 19.84 28.29
CA LYS A 117 -3.62 21.25 27.90
C LYS A 117 -2.31 21.58 27.15
N GLU A 118 -1.40 20.61 27.00
CA GLU A 118 -0.17 20.81 26.27
C GLU A 118 -0.44 20.98 24.77
N ASN A 119 0.12 22.02 24.17
CA ASN A 119 0.19 22.16 22.72
C ASN A 119 1.14 21.11 22.18
N LEU A 120 0.61 20.19 21.38
CA LEU A 120 1.42 19.22 20.64
C LEU A 120 2.15 19.91 19.51
N GLU A 121 3.42 19.58 19.34
CA GLU A 121 4.18 19.98 18.15
C GLU A 121 3.99 18.98 17.04
N TYR A 122 3.98 19.49 15.81
CA TYR A 122 3.84 18.70 14.59
C TYR A 122 4.94 19.05 13.61
N THR A 123 5.46 18.04 12.92
CA THR A 123 6.26 18.24 11.72
C THR A 123 5.36 18.12 10.51
N CYS A 124 5.33 19.18 9.69
CA CYS A 124 4.58 19.24 8.44
C CYS A 124 5.51 19.08 7.26
N GLU A 125 5.18 18.19 6.35
CA GLU A 125 5.93 17.87 5.14
C GLU A 125 5.02 17.97 3.93
N LEU A 126 5.56 18.31 2.76
CA LEU A 126 4.78 18.29 1.53
C LEU A 126 4.48 16.85 1.12
N LYS A 127 3.22 16.57 0.84
CA LYS A 127 2.79 15.28 0.29
C LYS A 127 3.02 15.28 -1.22
N ILE A 128 4.13 14.68 -1.61
CA ILE A 128 4.53 14.56 -3.02
C ILE A 128 3.64 13.52 -3.71
N ASP A 129 3.17 13.85 -4.90
CA ASP A 129 2.35 12.95 -5.71
C ASP A 129 3.24 12.12 -6.65
N GLY A 130 3.70 10.98 -6.16
CA GLY A 130 4.64 10.09 -6.84
C GLY A 130 4.37 8.60 -6.59
N LEU A 131 5.45 7.83 -6.53
CA LEU A 131 5.44 6.40 -6.21
C LEU A 131 6.34 6.12 -5.00
N LYS A 132 5.76 5.58 -3.94
CA LYS A 132 6.52 5.18 -2.75
C LYS A 132 7.57 4.12 -3.07
N VAL A 133 8.80 4.36 -2.61
CA VAL A 133 9.93 3.45 -2.69
C VAL A 133 10.56 3.25 -1.32
N VAL A 134 11.06 2.04 -1.07
CA VAL A 134 11.80 1.66 0.13
C VAL A 134 13.22 1.37 -0.27
N LEU A 135 14.19 2.03 0.36
CA LEU A 135 15.62 1.85 0.09
C LEU A 135 16.28 1.21 1.31
N GLU A 136 17.04 0.14 1.08
CA GLU A 136 17.80 -0.57 2.09
C GLU A 136 19.29 -0.36 1.86
N TYR A 137 19.97 0.13 2.88
CA TYR A 137 21.43 0.32 2.89
C TYR A 137 22.05 -0.60 3.95
N GLU A 138 23.19 -1.17 3.60
CA GLU A 138 24.03 -1.97 4.50
C GLU A 138 25.42 -1.34 4.54
N LYS A 139 25.88 -0.98 5.73
CA LYS A 139 27.16 -0.24 5.95
C LYS A 139 27.27 1.01 5.06
N GLY A 140 26.15 1.70 4.88
CA GLY A 140 26.05 2.89 4.04
C GLY A 140 26.01 2.62 2.54
N LEU A 141 26.05 1.39 2.05
CA LEU A 141 25.96 1.06 0.62
C LEU A 141 24.52 0.65 0.25
N LEU A 142 24.01 1.16 -0.87
CA LEU A 142 22.69 0.79 -1.38
C LEU A 142 22.67 -0.71 -1.74
N LYS A 143 21.94 -1.46 -0.94
CA LYS A 143 21.77 -2.91 -1.09
C LYS A 143 20.58 -3.25 -1.97
N ARG A 144 19.42 -2.62 -1.70
CA ARG A 144 18.17 -2.94 -2.36
C ARG A 144 17.22 -1.76 -2.38
N ALA A 145 16.39 -1.70 -3.44
CA ALA A 145 15.26 -0.81 -3.54
C ALA A 145 14.00 -1.59 -3.94
N ALA A 146 12.87 -1.32 -3.30
CA ALA A 146 11.62 -2.02 -3.57
C ALA A 146 10.44 -1.05 -3.65
N THR A 147 9.44 -1.37 -4.49
CA THR A 147 8.15 -0.66 -4.50
C THR A 147 7.34 -1.04 -3.27
N ARG A 148 6.37 -0.20 -2.86
CA ARG A 148 5.47 -0.50 -1.73
C ARG A 148 4.72 -1.83 -1.88
N GLY A 149 4.26 -2.15 -3.11
CA GLY A 149 3.40 -3.30 -3.36
C GLY A 149 2.09 -3.23 -2.56
N ASP A 150 1.77 -4.31 -1.85
CA ASP A 150 0.60 -4.42 -0.96
C ASP A 150 0.89 -3.95 0.49
N GLY A 151 2.08 -3.40 0.73
CA GLY A 151 2.56 -2.98 2.05
C GLY A 151 3.35 -4.05 2.80
N VAL A 152 3.29 -5.31 2.38
CA VAL A 152 4.06 -6.44 2.92
C VAL A 152 5.08 -6.95 1.91
N THR A 153 4.69 -6.99 0.63
CA THR A 153 5.54 -7.47 -0.48
C THR A 153 5.53 -6.45 -1.61
N GLY A 154 6.71 -6.05 -2.06
CA GLY A 154 6.93 -5.16 -3.19
C GLY A 154 7.66 -5.85 -4.35
N GLU A 155 8.04 -5.08 -5.36
CA GLU A 155 8.86 -5.50 -6.50
C GLU A 155 10.27 -4.93 -6.32
N ASP A 156 11.30 -5.74 -6.57
CA ASP A 156 12.69 -5.30 -6.57
C ASP A 156 12.95 -4.40 -7.79
N VAL A 157 13.19 -3.13 -7.52
CA VAL A 157 13.47 -2.10 -8.54
C VAL A 157 14.87 -1.50 -8.38
N THR A 158 15.77 -2.23 -7.76
CA THR A 158 17.12 -1.74 -7.39
C THR A 158 17.87 -1.17 -8.60
N ASN A 159 17.87 -1.89 -9.73
CA ASN A 159 18.58 -1.44 -10.93
C ASN A 159 17.99 -0.16 -11.52
N ASN A 160 16.67 0.01 -11.41
CA ASN A 160 15.97 1.20 -11.87
C ASN A 160 16.24 2.40 -10.95
N VAL A 161 16.18 2.18 -9.63
CA VAL A 161 16.45 3.20 -8.62
C VAL A 161 17.91 3.70 -8.69
N LYS A 162 18.87 2.83 -8.97
CA LYS A 162 20.27 3.23 -9.19
C LYS A 162 20.43 4.28 -10.29
N THR A 163 19.54 4.32 -11.29
CA THR A 163 19.58 5.32 -12.36
C THR A 163 19.16 6.71 -11.89
N ILE A 164 18.44 6.83 -10.78
CA ILE A 164 17.99 8.10 -10.20
C ILE A 164 19.21 8.79 -9.56
N LYS A 165 19.61 9.91 -10.12
CA LYS A 165 20.86 10.61 -9.75
C LYS A 165 20.87 11.13 -8.31
N SER A 166 19.70 11.51 -7.77
CA SER A 166 19.54 11.98 -6.37
C SER A 166 19.56 10.85 -5.33
N VAL A 167 19.53 9.58 -5.74
CA VAL A 167 19.71 8.45 -4.82
C VAL A 167 21.21 8.24 -4.58
N PRO A 168 21.74 8.37 -3.35
CA PRO A 168 23.12 8.04 -3.06
C PRO A 168 23.35 6.54 -3.20
N LEU A 169 24.38 6.11 -3.94
CA LEU A 169 24.80 4.70 -3.95
C LEU A 169 25.54 4.35 -2.66
N LYS A 170 26.12 5.39 -2.02
CA LYS A 170 26.82 5.30 -0.74
C LYS A 170 26.48 6.51 0.12
N LEU A 171 26.12 6.26 1.36
CA LEU A 171 25.85 7.30 2.36
C LEU A 171 27.14 7.91 2.91
N PHE A 172 27.05 9.09 3.50
CA PHE A 172 28.20 9.75 4.13
C PHE A 172 28.65 9.03 5.42
N GLU A 173 27.73 8.27 6.05
CA GLU A 173 28.03 7.44 7.22
C GLU A 173 27.77 5.95 6.94
N PRO A 174 28.59 5.04 7.48
CA PRO A 174 28.43 3.59 7.26
C PRO A 174 27.38 2.98 8.19
N VAL A 175 26.11 3.34 8.00
CA VAL A 175 24.97 2.87 8.78
C VAL A 175 24.18 1.80 8.03
N ASP A 176 23.53 0.89 8.75
CA ASP A 176 22.51 0.01 8.21
C ASP A 176 21.16 0.70 8.39
N ILE A 177 20.51 1.07 7.28
CA ILE A 177 19.28 1.87 7.33
C ILE A 177 18.28 1.43 6.27
N ILE A 178 17.00 1.49 6.64
CA ILE A 178 15.86 1.36 5.72
C ILE A 178 15.13 2.69 5.73
N VAL A 179 15.04 3.32 4.58
CA VAL A 179 14.36 4.61 4.42
C VAL A 179 13.21 4.51 3.44
N GLU A 180 12.24 5.41 3.62
CA GLU A 180 11.08 5.55 2.75
C GLU A 180 11.14 6.87 1.99
N GLY A 181 10.76 6.83 0.72
CA GLY A 181 10.75 8.00 -0.12
C GLY A 181 9.67 7.94 -1.20
N GLU A 182 9.50 9.05 -1.88
CA GLU A 182 8.59 9.17 -3.03
C GLU A 182 9.38 9.47 -4.29
N VAL A 183 9.29 8.58 -5.29
CA VAL A 183 9.84 8.79 -6.63
C VAL A 183 8.84 9.59 -7.45
N TRP A 184 9.31 10.63 -8.10
CA TRP A 184 8.49 11.56 -8.87
C TRP A 184 9.14 11.97 -10.20
N LEU A 185 8.34 12.54 -11.09
CA LEU A 185 8.77 13.12 -12.36
C LEU A 185 8.42 14.60 -12.36
N SER A 186 9.35 15.47 -12.77
CA SER A 186 9.11 16.90 -12.85
C SER A 186 8.12 17.26 -13.97
N LYS A 187 7.35 18.35 -13.76
CA LYS A 187 6.45 18.93 -14.77
C LYS A 187 7.23 19.28 -16.06
N SER A 188 8.40 19.89 -15.89
CA SER A 188 9.28 20.27 -17.00
C SER A 188 9.82 19.07 -17.79
N ASN A 189 10.14 17.94 -17.13
CA ASN A 189 10.55 16.71 -17.82
C ASN A 189 9.37 16.05 -18.54
N LEU A 190 8.18 16.08 -17.94
CA LEU A 190 6.97 15.59 -18.61
C LEU A 190 6.71 16.34 -19.94
N GLU A 191 6.85 17.66 -19.94
CA GLU A 191 6.69 18.47 -21.15
C GLU A 191 7.69 18.09 -22.23
N LYS A 192 8.99 17.89 -21.86
CA LYS A 192 10.03 17.44 -22.80
C LYS A 192 9.72 16.07 -23.38
N ILE A 193 9.30 15.11 -22.54
CA ILE A 193 8.91 13.76 -22.97
C ILE A 193 7.72 13.84 -23.93
N ASN A 194 6.71 14.65 -23.60
CA ASN A 194 5.52 14.80 -24.42
C ASN A 194 5.83 15.49 -25.75
N GLN A 195 6.73 16.46 -25.77
CA GLN A 195 7.17 17.09 -27.02
C GLN A 195 7.83 16.05 -27.96
N ALA A 196 8.77 15.24 -27.44
CA ALA A 196 9.42 14.19 -28.22
C ALA A 196 8.41 13.12 -28.72
N ARG A 197 7.37 12.78 -27.93
CA ARG A 197 6.30 11.86 -28.33
C ARG A 197 5.42 12.44 -29.41
N LYS A 198 5.10 13.74 -29.33
CA LYS A 198 4.31 14.44 -30.33
C LYS A 198 5.02 14.43 -31.70
N GLU A 199 6.32 14.65 -31.73
CA GLU A 199 7.14 14.58 -32.93
C GLU A 199 7.14 13.18 -33.56
N LYS A 200 7.02 12.12 -32.75
CA LYS A 200 6.90 10.73 -33.18
C LYS A 200 5.45 10.28 -33.49
N GLY A 201 4.46 11.15 -33.34
CA GLY A 201 3.04 10.82 -33.52
C GLY A 201 2.48 9.87 -32.46
N GLU A 202 3.12 9.77 -31.29
CA GLU A 202 2.69 8.91 -30.19
C GLU A 202 1.70 9.63 -29.27
N SER A 203 0.85 8.85 -28.56
CA SER A 203 -0.07 9.41 -27.56
C SER A 203 0.68 10.06 -26.40
N LEU A 204 0.23 11.27 -26.00
CA LEU A 204 0.84 12.02 -24.91
C LEU A 204 0.54 11.39 -23.55
N PHE A 205 1.44 11.60 -22.61
CA PHE A 205 1.22 11.27 -21.23
C PHE A 205 0.46 12.39 -20.50
N ALA A 206 -0.49 12.03 -19.65
CA ALA A 206 -1.37 13.00 -19.01
C ALA A 206 -0.93 13.38 -17.57
N ASN A 207 -0.25 12.46 -16.84
CA ASN A 207 0.04 12.66 -15.42
C ASN A 207 1.46 12.22 -15.05
N PRO A 208 2.29 13.10 -14.41
CA PRO A 208 3.67 12.78 -14.01
C PRO A 208 3.77 11.59 -13.05
N ARG A 209 2.83 11.43 -12.10
CA ARG A 209 2.78 10.31 -11.16
C ARG A 209 2.66 8.97 -11.87
N ASN A 210 1.71 8.85 -12.80
CA ASN A 210 1.49 7.60 -13.54
C ASN A 210 2.70 7.23 -14.40
N ILE A 211 3.39 8.23 -14.95
CA ILE A 211 4.62 8.01 -15.70
C ILE A 211 5.76 7.61 -14.78
N ALA A 212 5.93 8.27 -13.65
CA ALA A 212 6.95 7.90 -12.67
C ALA A 212 6.77 6.44 -12.24
N ALA A 213 5.53 6.04 -11.90
CA ALA A 213 5.20 4.66 -11.54
C ALA A 213 5.44 3.66 -12.68
N GLY A 214 5.00 3.98 -13.90
CA GLY A 214 5.22 3.16 -15.09
C GLY A 214 6.68 3.10 -15.53
N THR A 215 7.45 4.18 -15.30
CA THR A 215 8.88 4.24 -15.59
C THR A 215 9.69 3.40 -14.62
N LEU A 216 9.45 3.55 -13.32
CA LEU A 216 10.17 2.78 -12.30
C LEU A 216 9.96 1.26 -12.46
N ARG A 217 8.89 0.86 -13.14
CA ARG A 217 8.54 -0.54 -13.43
C ARG A 217 8.88 -0.94 -14.88
N GLN A 218 9.78 -0.24 -15.57
CA GLN A 218 10.33 -0.68 -16.84
C GLN A 218 11.36 -1.79 -16.62
N LEU A 219 11.35 -2.80 -17.48
CA LEU A 219 12.31 -3.91 -17.38
C LEU A 219 13.72 -3.51 -17.83
N ASP A 220 13.84 -2.45 -18.63
CA ASP A 220 15.12 -1.90 -19.10
C ASP A 220 15.50 -0.64 -18.32
N PRO A 221 16.56 -0.67 -17.50
CA PRO A 221 17.03 0.49 -16.74
C PRO A 221 17.47 1.68 -17.60
N LYS A 222 17.83 1.47 -18.86
CA LYS A 222 18.20 2.56 -19.78
C LYS A 222 17.01 3.48 -20.04
N ILE A 223 15.82 2.92 -20.23
CA ILE A 223 14.57 3.69 -20.39
C ILE A 223 14.28 4.52 -19.14
N VAL A 224 14.60 3.97 -17.95
CA VAL A 224 14.40 4.69 -16.68
C VAL A 224 15.37 5.87 -16.58
N ALA A 225 16.64 5.67 -16.93
CA ALA A 225 17.68 6.69 -16.92
C ALA A 225 17.34 7.88 -17.86
N GLU A 226 16.82 7.60 -19.07
CA GLU A 226 16.41 8.62 -20.04
C GLU A 226 15.29 9.55 -19.52
N ARG A 227 14.40 9.01 -18.67
CA ARG A 227 13.24 9.77 -18.16
C ARG A 227 13.56 10.65 -16.96
N LYS A 228 14.78 10.58 -16.42
CA LYS A 228 15.30 11.46 -15.37
C LYS A 228 14.34 11.61 -14.18
N LEU A 229 13.96 10.48 -13.56
CA LEU A 229 13.19 10.48 -12.32
C LEU A 229 13.99 11.11 -11.17
N ASP A 230 13.30 11.59 -10.16
CA ASP A 230 13.87 12.13 -8.94
C ASP A 230 13.19 11.49 -7.70
N VAL A 231 13.75 11.69 -6.50
CA VAL A 231 13.23 11.13 -5.26
C VAL A 231 13.38 12.11 -4.10
N PHE A 232 12.36 12.15 -3.22
CA PHE A 232 12.50 12.72 -1.88
C PHE A 232 12.40 11.60 -0.84
N ILE A 233 13.34 11.58 0.10
CA ILE A 233 13.30 10.69 1.26
C ILE A 233 12.67 11.44 2.43
N TYR A 234 11.78 10.79 3.19
CA TYR A 234 10.96 11.45 4.20
C TYR A 234 10.77 10.67 5.51
N ASP A 235 11.31 9.45 5.60
CA ASP A 235 11.11 8.62 6.79
C ASP A 235 12.21 7.58 6.97
N ILE A 236 12.57 7.28 8.22
CA ILE A 236 13.47 6.20 8.60
C ILE A 236 12.64 5.05 9.19
N ALA A 237 12.42 4.00 8.39
CA ALA A 237 11.68 2.83 8.85
C ALA A 237 12.49 1.97 9.83
N LYS A 238 13.83 1.93 9.69
CA LYS A 238 14.73 1.20 10.57
C LYS A 238 16.14 1.75 10.45
N ILE A 239 16.90 1.79 11.55
CA ILE A 239 18.32 2.14 11.56
C ILE A 239 19.06 1.31 12.60
N SER A 240 20.30 0.93 12.29
CA SER A 240 21.25 0.30 13.22
C SER A 240 22.69 0.71 12.90
N PHE A 241 23.55 0.68 13.89
CA PHE A 241 24.94 1.13 13.83
C PHE A 241 25.86 -0.07 14.05
N PRO A 242 26.36 -0.76 13.00
CA PRO A 242 27.13 -1.98 13.11
C PRO A 242 28.43 -1.83 13.94
N ASN A 243 28.99 -0.61 13.96
CA ASN A 243 30.26 -0.31 14.63
C ASN A 243 30.11 0.37 16.01
N SER A 244 28.88 0.50 16.52
CA SER A 244 28.60 1.20 17.78
C SER A 244 27.60 0.40 18.63
N PRO A 245 28.04 -0.73 19.25
CA PRO A 245 27.16 -1.62 20.01
C PRO A 245 26.51 -0.95 21.23
N HIS A 246 26.95 0.25 21.61
CA HIS A 246 26.38 1.04 22.70
C HIS A 246 25.29 2.01 22.26
N ILE A 247 25.10 2.24 20.93
CA ILE A 247 23.97 2.98 20.40
C ILE A 247 22.85 1.96 20.20
N GLN A 248 21.78 2.09 20.98
CA GLN A 248 20.63 1.19 20.93
C GLN A 248 20.09 1.07 19.50
N GLU A 249 19.74 -0.14 19.08
CA GLU A 249 19.02 -0.37 17.83
C GLU A 249 17.73 0.47 17.82
N GLY A 250 17.53 1.24 16.74
CA GLY A 250 16.34 2.06 16.54
C GLY A 250 16.60 3.56 16.59
N LEU A 251 15.52 4.34 16.47
CA LEU A 251 15.52 5.81 16.42
C LEU A 251 15.77 6.50 17.78
N ASN A 252 16.13 5.78 18.83
CA ASN A 252 16.25 6.30 20.19
C ASN A 252 17.29 7.43 20.36
N PHE A 253 18.16 7.67 19.37
CA PHE A 253 19.09 8.79 19.34
C PHE A 253 18.50 10.06 18.74
N LEU A 254 17.36 9.96 18.02
CA LEU A 254 16.56 11.07 17.53
C LEU A 254 15.36 11.25 18.46
N THR A 255 15.06 12.48 18.79
CA THR A 255 13.96 12.79 19.71
C THR A 255 12.71 13.26 18.97
N THR A 256 12.90 13.81 17.77
CA THR A 256 11.83 14.41 16.99
C THR A 256 11.86 13.99 15.51
N GLN A 257 10.69 14.06 14.88
CA GLN A 257 10.54 13.87 13.42
C GLN A 257 11.31 14.93 12.63
N PHE A 258 11.40 16.14 13.17
CA PHE A 258 12.16 17.22 12.52
C PHE A 258 13.67 16.89 12.47
N GLU A 259 14.23 16.41 13.59
CA GLU A 259 15.63 15.93 13.65
C GLU A 259 15.88 14.75 12.72
N GLU A 260 14.88 13.88 12.53
CA GLU A 260 14.97 12.75 11.61
C GLU A 260 15.17 13.22 10.16
N LEU A 261 14.41 14.22 9.71
CA LEU A 261 14.55 14.80 8.39
C LEU A 261 15.92 15.50 8.19
N GLU A 262 16.42 16.21 9.22
CA GLU A 262 17.75 16.79 9.20
C GLU A 262 18.86 15.73 9.18
N TYR A 263 18.65 14.61 9.88
CA TYR A 263 19.61 13.51 9.89
C TYR A 263 19.66 12.80 8.53
N LEU A 264 18.51 12.60 7.87
CA LEU A 264 18.47 12.09 6.50
C LEU A 264 19.29 12.98 5.54
N GLN A 265 19.22 14.31 5.67
CA GLN A 265 20.06 15.25 4.88
C GLN A 265 21.56 15.06 5.21
N LYS A 266 21.91 14.89 6.48
CA LYS A 266 23.32 14.63 6.90
C LYS A 266 23.87 13.32 6.35
N LEU A 267 23.02 12.32 6.13
CA LEU A 267 23.39 11.05 5.48
C LEU A 267 23.59 11.16 3.97
N GLY A 268 23.20 12.30 3.35
CA GLY A 268 23.31 12.54 1.91
C GLY A 268 22.03 12.30 1.12
N PHE A 269 20.90 12.08 1.76
CA PHE A 269 19.62 11.94 1.08
C PHE A 269 19.03 13.28 0.65
N LYS A 270 18.31 13.28 -0.47
CA LYS A 270 17.50 14.41 -0.89
C LYS A 270 16.19 14.40 -0.10
N VAL A 271 16.05 15.35 0.83
CA VAL A 271 14.83 15.63 1.59
C VAL A 271 14.19 16.88 1.01
N ASN A 272 12.86 16.92 0.93
CA ASN A 272 12.18 18.14 0.51
C ASN A 272 12.43 19.25 1.51
N LYS A 273 13.00 20.39 1.06
CA LYS A 273 13.39 21.52 1.92
C LYS A 273 12.25 22.28 2.58
N ASN A 274 11.02 22.00 2.19
CA ASN A 274 9.84 22.74 2.60
C ASN A 274 9.15 22.09 3.82
N PHE A 275 9.84 21.26 4.62
CA PHE A 275 9.27 20.79 5.88
C PHE A 275 9.33 21.89 6.97
N LYS A 276 8.38 21.86 7.91
CA LYS A 276 8.24 22.88 8.95
C LYS A 276 7.82 22.27 10.28
N LEU A 277 8.47 22.74 11.37
CA LEU A 277 7.97 22.53 12.74
C LEU A 277 6.81 23.47 13.01
N CYS A 278 5.70 22.95 13.47
CA CYS A 278 4.48 23.65 13.83
C CYS A 278 4.17 23.44 15.33
N HIS A 279 4.04 24.53 16.09
CA HIS A 279 3.81 24.50 17.55
C HIS A 279 2.33 24.35 17.93
N GLY A 280 1.53 23.79 17.07
CA GLY A 280 0.11 23.50 17.31
C GLY A 280 -0.67 23.40 16.01
N ILE A 281 -1.94 23.00 16.12
CA ILE A 281 -2.78 22.71 14.98
C ILE A 281 -3.05 23.95 14.10
N ASN A 282 -3.12 25.15 14.69
CA ASN A 282 -3.34 26.39 13.93
C ASN A 282 -2.19 26.70 12.96
N GLU A 283 -0.93 26.40 13.36
CA GLU A 283 0.21 26.56 12.46
C GLU A 283 0.22 25.50 11.35
N VAL A 284 -0.26 24.29 11.63
CA VAL A 284 -0.48 23.24 10.63
C VAL A 284 -1.47 23.70 9.56
N ILE A 285 -2.61 24.26 9.98
CA ILE A 285 -3.64 24.80 9.06
C ILE A 285 -3.05 25.93 8.21
N SER A 286 -2.35 26.89 8.85
CA SER A 286 -1.71 28.00 8.12
C SER A 286 -0.65 27.54 7.11
N TYR A 287 0.10 26.48 7.45
CA TYR A 287 1.06 25.87 6.52
C TYR A 287 0.35 25.22 5.33
N TRP A 288 -0.72 24.45 5.56
CA TRP A 288 -1.53 23.83 4.54
C TRP A 288 -2.18 24.84 3.58
N GLU A 289 -2.80 25.91 4.11
CA GLU A 289 -3.38 26.99 3.32
C GLU A 289 -2.33 27.72 2.45
N THR A 290 -1.14 27.92 3.00
CA THR A 290 -0.02 28.54 2.28
C THR A 290 0.36 27.67 1.07
N TRP A 291 0.47 26.35 1.26
CA TRP A 291 0.87 25.44 0.21
C TRP A 291 -0.24 25.16 -0.80
N GLN A 292 -1.49 25.25 -0.40
CA GLN A 292 -2.61 25.20 -1.35
C GLN A 292 -2.48 26.27 -2.46
N LYS A 293 -1.96 27.46 -2.12
CA LYS A 293 -1.74 28.58 -3.04
C LYS A 293 -0.41 28.51 -3.79
N ARG A 294 0.60 27.86 -3.19
CA ARG A 294 1.99 27.85 -3.71
C ARG A 294 2.34 26.61 -4.53
N LYS A 295 1.59 25.51 -4.40
CA LYS A 295 1.89 24.19 -5.01
C LYS A 295 2.16 24.23 -6.50
N GLU A 296 1.51 25.17 -7.24
CA GLU A 296 1.68 25.26 -8.69
C GLU A 296 3.05 25.81 -9.12
N LYS A 297 3.77 26.47 -8.21
CA LYS A 297 5.11 27.04 -8.47
C LYS A 297 6.21 26.00 -8.42
N GLU A 298 5.95 24.86 -7.81
CA GLU A 298 6.92 23.76 -7.72
C GLU A 298 6.91 22.92 -9.01
N ASP A 299 8.06 22.41 -9.41
CA ASP A 299 8.22 21.58 -10.61
C ASP A 299 7.81 20.10 -10.37
N TYR A 300 7.20 19.80 -9.24
CA TYR A 300 6.62 18.50 -8.89
C TYR A 300 5.18 18.64 -8.41
N LEU A 301 4.42 17.54 -8.48
CA LEU A 301 3.04 17.53 -8.00
C LEU A 301 2.96 17.34 -6.50
N ILE A 302 2.03 18.09 -5.87
CA ILE A 302 1.77 18.06 -4.43
C ILE A 302 0.26 17.89 -4.24
N ASP A 303 -0.18 16.81 -3.58
CA ASP A 303 -1.60 16.53 -3.34
C ASP A 303 -2.07 16.93 -1.93
N GLY A 304 -1.14 17.39 -1.07
CA GLY A 304 -1.46 17.80 0.30
C GLY A 304 -0.23 18.03 1.17
N VAL A 305 -0.42 17.91 2.45
CA VAL A 305 0.59 17.99 3.50
C VAL A 305 0.51 16.74 4.37
N VAL A 306 1.63 16.14 4.72
CA VAL A 306 1.70 15.10 5.75
C VAL A 306 1.99 15.76 7.07
N VAL A 307 1.14 15.52 8.06
CA VAL A 307 1.25 16.05 9.42
C VAL A 307 1.61 14.90 10.35
N LYS A 308 2.76 14.98 11.00
CA LYS A 308 3.25 13.97 11.95
C LYS A 308 3.43 14.60 13.32
N VAL A 309 3.06 13.92 14.40
CA VAL A 309 3.43 14.31 15.75
C VAL A 309 4.94 14.41 15.85
N ASN A 310 5.50 15.54 16.29
CA ASN A 310 6.93 15.78 16.21
C ASN A 310 7.76 14.87 17.13
N GLU A 311 7.31 14.62 18.36
CA GLU A 311 8.04 13.83 19.35
C GLU A 311 7.93 12.33 19.09
N ILE A 312 9.06 11.66 18.78
CA ILE A 312 9.13 10.22 18.46
C ILE A 312 8.59 9.34 19.59
N LYS A 313 8.84 9.73 20.86
CA LYS A 313 8.29 9.02 22.01
C LYS A 313 6.77 8.99 22.02
N LYS A 314 6.12 10.11 21.66
CA LYS A 314 4.66 10.19 21.53
C LYS A 314 4.16 9.41 20.30
N GLN A 315 4.90 9.40 19.20
CA GLN A 315 4.57 8.54 18.03
C GLN A 315 4.55 7.07 18.41
N ASN A 316 5.55 6.61 19.16
CA ASN A 316 5.65 5.22 19.65
C ASN A 316 4.49 4.86 20.59
N GLN A 317 4.07 5.79 21.48
CA GLN A 317 2.90 5.60 22.35
C GLN A 317 1.58 5.51 21.57
N LEU A 318 1.41 6.32 20.52
CA LEU A 318 0.24 6.35 19.66
C LEU A 318 0.14 5.08 18.79
N GLY A 319 1.25 4.60 18.26
CA GLY A 319 1.32 3.38 17.46
C GLY A 319 0.42 3.42 16.22
N PHE A 320 -0.09 2.25 15.84
CA PHE A 320 -0.84 2.04 14.60
C PHE A 320 -2.27 1.56 14.85
N THR A 321 -3.15 1.80 13.88
CA THR A 321 -4.50 1.22 13.79
C THR A 321 -4.60 0.44 12.48
N GLY A 322 -4.62 -0.89 12.54
CA GLY A 322 -4.65 -1.70 11.32
C GLY A 322 -3.45 -1.38 10.42
N LYS A 323 -3.69 -0.62 9.34
CA LYS A 323 -2.68 -0.26 8.33
C LYS A 323 -2.32 1.23 8.31
N ALA A 324 -2.63 2.00 9.36
CA ALA A 324 -2.34 3.42 9.42
C ALA A 324 -1.77 3.84 10.78
N PRO A 325 -0.76 4.75 10.81
CA PRO A 325 -0.27 5.34 12.05
C PRO A 325 -1.32 6.25 12.68
N ARG A 326 -1.43 6.23 14.03
CA ARG A 326 -2.27 7.18 14.75
C ARG A 326 -1.62 8.55 14.91
N PHE A 327 -0.30 8.62 14.79
CA PHE A 327 0.50 9.83 14.98
C PHE A 327 0.64 10.69 13.73
N ALA A 328 0.09 10.24 12.58
CA ALA A 328 0.22 10.96 11.33
C ALA A 328 -1.09 10.95 10.53
N VAL A 329 -1.29 12.02 9.77
CA VAL A 329 -2.42 12.19 8.84
C VAL A 329 -1.96 12.89 7.56
N ALA A 330 -2.54 12.52 6.43
CA ALA A 330 -2.37 13.22 5.17
C ALA A 330 -3.52 14.23 5.00
N LEU A 331 -3.23 15.53 5.18
CA LEU A 331 -4.17 16.63 4.94
C LEU A 331 -4.10 17.03 3.47
N LYS A 332 -5.04 16.51 2.69
CA LYS A 332 -5.08 16.71 1.25
C LYS A 332 -5.64 18.07 0.87
N PHE A 333 -5.16 18.60 -0.25
CA PHE A 333 -5.78 19.79 -0.83
C PHE A 333 -7.16 19.46 -1.40
N PRO A 334 -8.08 20.46 -1.45
CA PRO A 334 -9.34 20.29 -2.13
C PRO A 334 -9.12 19.77 -3.57
N ALA A 335 -9.94 18.81 -3.96
CA ALA A 335 -9.86 18.24 -5.30
C ALA A 335 -10.17 19.32 -6.36
N GLU A 336 -9.46 19.24 -7.49
CA GLU A 336 -9.77 20.08 -8.65
C GLU A 336 -11.18 19.79 -9.13
N GLN A 337 -11.98 20.85 -9.29
CA GLN A 337 -13.34 20.77 -9.79
C GLN A 337 -13.44 21.43 -11.17
N VAL A 338 -14.11 20.72 -12.07
CA VAL A 338 -14.37 21.20 -13.45
C VAL A 338 -15.83 20.99 -13.79
N THR A 339 -16.33 21.72 -14.79
CA THR A 339 -17.69 21.52 -15.29
C THR A 339 -17.68 20.67 -16.56
N THR A 340 -18.68 19.79 -16.69
CA THR A 340 -18.91 19.01 -17.89
C THR A 340 -20.39 18.70 -18.07
N LEU A 341 -20.78 18.19 -19.27
CA LEU A 341 -22.14 17.83 -19.59
C LEU A 341 -22.40 16.35 -19.38
N VAL A 342 -23.53 16.01 -18.78
CA VAL A 342 -24.04 14.64 -18.71
C VAL A 342 -24.72 14.30 -20.06
N GLU A 343 -24.06 13.45 -20.84
CA GLU A 343 -24.56 13.05 -22.16
C GLU A 343 -25.56 11.88 -22.05
N ASP A 344 -25.33 10.95 -21.12
CA ASP A 344 -26.21 9.81 -20.85
C ASP A 344 -25.98 9.24 -19.44
N ILE A 345 -26.92 8.41 -18.96
CA ILE A 345 -26.80 7.64 -17.72
C ILE A 345 -27.11 6.19 -18.04
N VAL A 346 -26.13 5.31 -17.83
CA VAL A 346 -26.19 3.88 -18.16
C VAL A 346 -26.03 3.03 -16.90
N LEU A 347 -26.81 1.94 -16.82
CA LEU A 347 -26.71 0.97 -15.72
C LEU A 347 -25.64 -0.08 -16.02
N GLN A 348 -24.70 -0.26 -15.12
CA GLN A 348 -23.69 -1.33 -15.20
C GLN A 348 -24.02 -2.46 -14.22
N VAL A 349 -24.02 -3.69 -14.72
CA VAL A 349 -24.25 -4.89 -13.90
C VAL A 349 -22.94 -5.29 -13.21
N GLY A 350 -22.95 -5.31 -11.87
CA GLY A 350 -21.86 -5.81 -11.05
C GLY A 350 -21.83 -7.34 -10.94
N ARG A 351 -20.77 -7.90 -10.37
CA ARG A 351 -20.59 -9.37 -10.19
C ARG A 351 -21.68 -10.04 -9.34
N THR A 352 -22.31 -9.29 -8.45
CA THR A 352 -23.41 -9.75 -7.57
C THR A 352 -24.80 -9.42 -8.11
N GLY A 353 -24.89 -8.91 -9.36
CA GLY A 353 -26.13 -8.46 -9.97
C GLY A 353 -26.58 -7.07 -9.55
N VAL A 354 -25.82 -6.37 -8.72
CA VAL A 354 -26.09 -4.96 -8.35
C VAL A 354 -25.94 -4.07 -9.58
N LEU A 355 -26.92 -3.19 -9.78
CA LEU A 355 -26.94 -2.20 -10.85
C LEU A 355 -26.36 -0.89 -10.34
N THR A 356 -25.25 -0.45 -10.94
CA THR A 356 -24.61 0.83 -10.63
C THR A 356 -24.87 1.82 -11.77
N PRO A 357 -25.53 2.96 -11.53
CA PRO A 357 -25.69 3.99 -12.53
C PRO A 357 -24.36 4.73 -12.75
N VAL A 358 -24.00 4.91 -14.02
CA VAL A 358 -22.78 5.60 -14.45
C VAL A 358 -23.18 6.70 -15.42
N ALA A 359 -22.82 7.94 -15.09
CA ALA A 359 -22.97 9.07 -16.00
C ALA A 359 -21.90 9.00 -17.08
N HIS A 360 -22.31 9.04 -18.34
CA HIS A 360 -21.47 9.32 -19.49
C HIS A 360 -21.36 10.82 -19.64
N LEU A 361 -20.15 11.33 -19.65
CA LEU A 361 -19.85 12.75 -19.63
C LEU A 361 -19.16 13.17 -20.91
N ARG A 362 -19.38 14.41 -21.32
CA ARG A 362 -18.51 15.02 -22.32
C ARG A 362 -17.09 14.98 -21.79
N PRO A 363 -16.13 14.42 -22.58
CA PRO A 363 -14.76 14.29 -22.10
C PRO A 363 -14.18 15.62 -21.62
N VAL A 364 -13.66 15.65 -20.39
CA VAL A 364 -13.07 16.85 -19.77
C VAL A 364 -11.76 16.48 -19.06
N LEU A 365 -10.79 17.38 -19.12
CA LEU A 365 -9.54 17.23 -18.40
C LEU A 365 -9.75 17.65 -16.93
N VAL A 366 -9.40 16.78 -15.99
CA VAL A 366 -9.40 17.06 -14.53
C VAL A 366 -8.28 16.31 -13.85
N ALA A 367 -7.51 17.02 -13.03
CA ALA A 367 -6.33 16.47 -12.34
C ALA A 367 -5.44 15.63 -13.29
N GLY A 368 -5.08 16.23 -14.45
CA GLY A 368 -4.17 15.62 -15.43
C GLY A 368 -4.70 14.36 -16.12
N SER A 369 -6.00 14.08 -16.12
CA SER A 369 -6.58 12.97 -16.90
C SER A 369 -7.89 13.33 -17.54
N VAL A 370 -8.16 12.76 -18.73
CA VAL A 370 -9.44 12.95 -19.42
C VAL A 370 -10.48 12.02 -18.82
N VAL A 371 -11.54 12.59 -18.25
CA VAL A 371 -12.65 11.88 -17.64
C VAL A 371 -13.87 11.97 -18.58
N SER A 372 -14.46 10.81 -18.90
CA SER A 372 -15.67 10.66 -19.71
C SER A 372 -16.78 9.87 -19.00
N ARG A 373 -16.54 9.40 -17.77
CA ARG A 373 -17.53 8.66 -16.98
C ARG A 373 -17.33 8.95 -15.49
N ALA A 374 -18.46 9.05 -14.75
CA ALA A 374 -18.46 9.16 -13.31
C ALA A 374 -19.54 8.24 -12.71
N THR A 375 -19.28 7.67 -11.55
CA THR A 375 -20.29 6.87 -10.85
C THR A 375 -21.37 7.78 -10.25
N LEU A 376 -22.62 7.31 -10.28
CA LEU A 376 -23.74 7.91 -9.56
C LEU A 376 -24.20 7.01 -8.40
N HIS A 377 -23.36 6.02 -8.05
CA HIS A 377 -23.50 5.10 -6.92
C HIS A 377 -24.83 4.32 -6.90
N ASN A 378 -25.97 4.98 -6.76
CA ASN A 378 -27.30 4.36 -6.66
C ASN A 378 -28.41 5.37 -7.02
N GLU A 379 -29.67 4.91 -6.95
CA GLU A 379 -30.84 5.74 -7.25
C GLU A 379 -31.01 6.91 -6.28
N ASP A 380 -30.70 6.70 -5.00
CA ASP A 380 -30.90 7.73 -3.98
C ASP A 380 -29.92 8.90 -4.21
N GLU A 381 -28.72 8.61 -4.71
CA GLU A 381 -27.72 9.62 -5.08
C GLU A 381 -28.17 10.42 -6.31
N ILE A 382 -28.74 9.77 -7.34
CA ILE A 382 -29.34 10.46 -8.50
C ILE A 382 -30.44 11.43 -8.03
N LYS A 383 -31.29 11.00 -7.08
CA LYS A 383 -32.35 11.84 -6.52
C LYS A 383 -31.79 12.98 -5.66
N ARG A 384 -30.77 12.70 -4.84
CA ARG A 384 -30.12 13.71 -3.98
C ARG A 384 -29.50 14.83 -4.81
N LEU A 385 -28.80 14.48 -5.87
CA LEU A 385 -28.17 15.43 -6.80
C LEU A 385 -29.21 16.09 -7.73
N ASP A 386 -30.39 15.48 -7.94
CA ASP A 386 -31.35 15.82 -8.98
C ASP A 386 -30.71 15.91 -10.37
N VAL A 387 -29.75 14.98 -10.64
CA VAL A 387 -29.02 14.98 -11.91
C VAL A 387 -29.90 14.43 -13.03
N ARG A 388 -29.81 15.09 -14.20
CA ARG A 388 -30.55 14.75 -15.41
C ARG A 388 -29.62 14.62 -16.62
N ILE A 389 -30.02 13.85 -17.60
CA ILE A 389 -29.33 13.78 -18.88
C ILE A 389 -29.49 15.15 -19.55
N GLY A 390 -28.40 15.78 -19.96
CA GLY A 390 -28.30 17.13 -20.45
C GLY A 390 -27.89 18.19 -19.43
N ASP A 391 -27.74 17.82 -18.14
CA ASP A 391 -27.26 18.76 -17.12
C ASP A 391 -25.77 19.06 -17.26
N THR A 392 -25.43 20.32 -16.98
CA THR A 392 -24.05 20.69 -16.65
C THR A 392 -23.80 20.35 -15.18
N VAL A 393 -22.73 19.58 -14.90
CA VAL A 393 -22.38 19.12 -13.59
C VAL A 393 -20.97 19.56 -13.18
N ILE A 394 -20.75 19.74 -11.88
CA ILE A 394 -19.43 19.92 -11.29
C ILE A 394 -18.88 18.53 -11.00
N LEU A 395 -17.76 18.21 -11.62
CA LEU A 395 -17.02 16.96 -11.53
C LEU A 395 -15.74 17.17 -10.75
N GLN A 396 -15.41 16.23 -9.86
CA GLN A 396 -14.11 16.16 -9.19
C GLN A 396 -13.55 14.74 -9.25
N LYS A 397 -12.28 14.58 -8.95
CA LYS A 397 -11.67 13.25 -8.70
C LYS A 397 -11.43 13.08 -7.23
N ALA A 398 -12.26 12.28 -6.56
CA ALA A 398 -12.08 11.95 -5.16
C ALA A 398 -10.76 11.20 -4.96
N GLY A 399 -9.87 11.75 -4.11
CA GLY A 399 -8.54 11.19 -3.86
C GLY A 399 -7.66 11.06 -5.10
N ASP A 400 -7.86 11.92 -6.11
CA ASP A 400 -7.20 11.91 -7.42
C ASP A 400 -7.40 10.63 -8.26
N VAL A 401 -8.33 9.75 -7.88
CA VAL A 401 -8.51 8.45 -8.52
C VAL A 401 -9.89 8.27 -9.12
N ILE A 402 -10.96 8.46 -8.33
CA ILE A 402 -12.34 8.14 -8.74
C ILE A 402 -13.09 9.41 -9.12
N PRO A 403 -13.56 9.53 -10.39
CA PRO A 403 -14.45 10.64 -10.80
C PRO A 403 -15.80 10.58 -10.11
N ASP A 404 -16.21 11.71 -9.52
CA ASP A 404 -17.45 11.87 -8.78
C ASP A 404 -18.15 13.16 -9.15
N ILE A 405 -19.50 13.16 -9.22
CA ILE A 405 -20.31 14.33 -9.48
C ILE A 405 -20.68 14.98 -8.15
N VAL A 406 -20.16 16.17 -7.90
CA VAL A 406 -20.37 16.92 -6.65
C VAL A 406 -21.77 17.54 -6.63
N SER A 407 -22.15 18.22 -7.73
CA SER A 407 -23.42 18.94 -7.84
C SER A 407 -23.80 19.21 -9.28
N VAL A 408 -25.05 19.58 -9.46
CA VAL A 408 -25.63 20.05 -10.75
C VAL A 408 -25.65 21.56 -10.74
N VAL A 409 -25.24 22.19 -11.86
CA VAL A 409 -25.35 23.63 -12.09
C VAL A 409 -26.76 23.93 -12.64
N LYS A 410 -27.75 24.00 -11.73
CA LYS A 410 -29.19 24.09 -12.10
C LYS A 410 -29.52 25.34 -12.89
N ASP A 411 -28.78 26.42 -12.69
CA ASP A 411 -28.97 27.69 -13.38
C ASP A 411 -28.68 27.62 -14.89
N LEU A 412 -27.97 26.58 -15.33
CA LEU A 412 -27.67 26.32 -16.75
C LEU A 412 -28.74 25.43 -17.43
N ARG A 413 -29.78 25.01 -16.72
CA ARG A 413 -30.86 24.22 -17.31
C ARG A 413 -31.65 25.00 -18.30
N THR A 414 -31.90 24.39 -19.46
CA THR A 414 -32.66 24.96 -20.57
C THR A 414 -34.12 24.48 -20.65
N GLY A 415 -34.49 23.55 -19.75
CA GLY A 415 -35.79 22.87 -19.77
C GLY A 415 -35.84 21.64 -20.69
N LYS A 416 -34.73 21.31 -21.38
CA LYS A 416 -34.62 20.14 -22.27
C LYS A 416 -34.01 18.93 -21.58
N GLU A 417 -33.55 19.09 -20.32
CA GLU A 417 -32.90 18.05 -19.52
C GLU A 417 -33.91 16.96 -19.15
N ARG A 418 -33.52 15.71 -19.38
CA ARG A 418 -34.37 14.54 -19.16
C ARG A 418 -34.04 13.86 -17.85
N LYS A 419 -35.04 13.62 -17.00
CA LYS A 419 -34.87 12.79 -15.81
C LYS A 419 -34.50 11.37 -16.21
N PHE A 420 -33.52 10.80 -15.51
CA PHE A 420 -33.23 9.36 -15.62
C PHE A 420 -34.39 8.58 -15.01
N VAL A 421 -34.97 7.69 -15.79
CA VAL A 421 -36.02 6.78 -15.34
C VAL A 421 -35.44 5.37 -15.27
N TRP A 422 -35.56 4.73 -14.11
CA TRP A 422 -35.12 3.36 -13.97
C TRP A 422 -35.94 2.46 -14.92
N PRO A 423 -35.25 1.70 -15.79
CA PRO A 423 -35.92 0.77 -16.66
C PRO A 423 -36.54 -0.37 -15.85
N LYS A 424 -37.62 -0.96 -16.34
CA LYS A 424 -38.17 -2.19 -15.74
C LYS A 424 -37.33 -3.43 -16.06
N PHE A 425 -36.63 -3.37 -17.19
CA PHE A 425 -35.82 -4.45 -17.73
C PHE A 425 -34.46 -3.94 -18.15
N VAL A 426 -33.42 -4.72 -17.82
CA VAL A 426 -32.03 -4.46 -18.21
C VAL A 426 -31.50 -5.71 -18.92
N ALA A 427 -31.19 -5.60 -20.20
CA ALA A 427 -30.77 -6.75 -21.03
C ALA A 427 -29.58 -7.49 -20.44
N ASP A 428 -28.61 -6.77 -19.90
CA ASP A 428 -27.41 -7.35 -19.25
C ASP A 428 -27.73 -8.19 -18.02
N CYS A 429 -28.96 -8.09 -17.47
CA CYS A 429 -29.39 -8.98 -16.39
C CYS A 429 -29.72 -10.39 -16.89
N GLY A 430 -29.84 -10.60 -18.21
CA GLY A 430 -30.15 -11.92 -18.80
C GLY A 430 -31.55 -12.42 -18.44
N GLY A 431 -31.96 -13.54 -19.05
CA GLY A 431 -33.32 -14.06 -18.90
C GLY A 431 -34.36 -13.06 -19.44
N ASP A 432 -35.34 -12.72 -18.63
CA ASP A 432 -36.35 -11.71 -18.92
C ASP A 432 -35.82 -10.26 -18.69
N GLY A 433 -34.62 -10.11 -18.15
CA GLY A 433 -34.01 -8.82 -17.84
C GLY A 433 -34.61 -8.12 -16.62
N GLU A 434 -35.52 -8.74 -15.87
CA GLU A 434 -36.16 -8.13 -14.71
C GLU A 434 -35.20 -7.68 -13.62
N ILE A 435 -35.47 -6.52 -13.06
CA ILE A 435 -34.72 -5.95 -11.94
C ILE A 435 -35.63 -5.73 -10.73
N GLU A 436 -35.05 -5.73 -9.56
CA GLU A 436 -35.75 -5.49 -8.30
C GLU A 436 -34.96 -4.59 -7.36
N ARG A 437 -35.67 -3.86 -6.50
CA ARG A 437 -35.07 -3.15 -5.38
C ARG A 437 -35.45 -3.90 -4.09
N VAL A 438 -34.47 -4.42 -3.41
CA VAL A 438 -34.70 -5.14 -2.14
C VAL A 438 -35.05 -4.12 -1.06
N ALA A 439 -36.12 -4.37 -0.32
CA ALA A 439 -36.56 -3.49 0.76
C ALA A 439 -35.43 -3.27 1.80
N GLY A 440 -35.18 -2.00 2.16
CA GLY A 440 -34.09 -1.62 3.07
C GLY A 440 -32.70 -1.52 2.42
N GLN A 441 -32.57 -1.72 1.11
CA GLN A 441 -31.33 -1.54 0.37
C GLN A 441 -31.43 -0.38 -0.64
N ALA A 442 -30.37 0.40 -0.75
CA ALA A 442 -30.29 1.50 -1.73
C ALA A 442 -30.10 1.01 -3.18
N ALA A 443 -29.65 -0.22 -3.36
CA ALA A 443 -29.23 -0.76 -4.65
C ALA A 443 -30.35 -1.55 -5.35
N TRP A 444 -30.49 -1.33 -6.66
CA TRP A 444 -31.23 -2.19 -7.56
C TRP A 444 -30.41 -3.41 -7.96
N ARG A 445 -31.04 -4.55 -8.22
CA ARG A 445 -30.40 -5.80 -8.60
C ARG A 445 -31.13 -6.51 -9.73
N CYS A 446 -30.38 -7.25 -10.52
CA CYS A 446 -30.96 -8.23 -11.43
C CYS A 446 -31.67 -9.33 -10.61
N LYS A 447 -32.90 -9.69 -10.95
CA LYS A 447 -33.58 -10.88 -10.38
C LYS A 447 -32.87 -12.17 -10.78
N ASN A 448 -32.43 -12.25 -12.03
CA ASN A 448 -31.59 -13.34 -12.50
C ASN A 448 -30.21 -13.27 -11.84
N LYS A 449 -29.83 -14.32 -11.11
CA LYS A 449 -28.56 -14.42 -10.35
C LYS A 449 -27.39 -14.94 -11.18
N ASP A 450 -27.64 -15.31 -12.44
CA ASP A 450 -26.63 -15.99 -13.29
C ASP A 450 -26.64 -15.46 -14.73
N SER A 451 -26.69 -14.14 -14.90
CA SER A 451 -26.57 -13.51 -16.22
C SER A 451 -25.14 -13.64 -16.76
N PHE A 452 -25.02 -13.60 -18.11
CA PHE A 452 -23.72 -13.64 -18.76
C PHE A 452 -22.84 -12.46 -18.32
N ALA A 453 -23.41 -11.27 -18.12
CA ALA A 453 -22.69 -10.11 -17.59
C ALA A 453 -22.15 -10.34 -16.16
N GLN A 454 -22.95 -10.96 -15.28
CA GLN A 454 -22.50 -11.32 -13.94
C GLN A 454 -21.37 -12.39 -13.99
N LYS A 455 -21.54 -13.38 -14.88
CA LYS A 455 -20.53 -14.42 -15.10
C LYS A 455 -19.20 -13.82 -15.54
N LYS A 456 -19.19 -12.94 -16.56
CA LYS A 456 -17.98 -12.20 -16.98
C LYS A 456 -17.32 -11.46 -15.81
N ARG A 457 -18.10 -10.70 -15.02
CA ARG A 457 -17.59 -9.95 -13.85
C ARG A 457 -17.02 -10.85 -12.75
N ARG A 458 -17.61 -12.02 -12.52
CA ARG A 458 -17.08 -13.02 -11.59
C ARG A 458 -15.75 -13.59 -12.07
N PHE A 459 -15.59 -13.86 -13.37
CA PHE A 459 -14.30 -14.26 -13.95
C PHE A 459 -13.23 -13.17 -13.81
N TYR A 460 -13.56 -11.90 -14.10
CA TYR A 460 -12.59 -10.80 -13.92
C TYR A 460 -12.12 -10.69 -12.48
N HIS A 461 -13.01 -10.89 -11.53
CA HIS A 461 -12.65 -10.91 -10.13
C HIS A 461 -11.80 -12.13 -9.76
N PHE A 462 -12.15 -13.32 -10.26
CA PHE A 462 -11.42 -14.56 -9.99
C PHE A 462 -9.94 -14.46 -10.39
N VAL A 463 -9.65 -13.87 -11.56
CA VAL A 463 -8.28 -13.73 -12.06
C VAL A 463 -7.56 -12.48 -11.54
N SER A 464 -8.23 -11.63 -10.79
CA SER A 464 -7.69 -10.35 -10.31
C SER A 464 -6.54 -10.52 -9.32
N LYS A 465 -5.80 -9.41 -9.09
CA LYS A 465 -4.65 -9.36 -8.19
C LYS A 465 -4.97 -9.78 -6.76
N SER A 466 -6.17 -9.49 -6.27
CA SER A 466 -6.61 -9.88 -4.92
C SER A 466 -7.06 -11.35 -4.79
N ALA A 467 -7.30 -12.01 -5.92
CA ALA A 467 -7.73 -13.40 -5.99
C ALA A 467 -6.61 -14.30 -6.53
N PHE A 468 -6.73 -14.91 -7.72
CA PHE A 468 -5.72 -15.80 -8.26
C PHE A 468 -4.49 -15.11 -8.86
N ASP A 469 -4.57 -13.80 -9.18
CA ASP A 469 -3.47 -12.98 -9.75
C ASP A 469 -2.87 -13.60 -11.02
N ILE A 470 -3.75 -13.94 -11.96
CA ILE A 470 -3.31 -14.52 -13.23
C ILE A 470 -2.92 -13.41 -14.19
N GLU A 471 -1.62 -13.14 -14.29
CA GLU A 471 -1.09 -12.13 -15.20
C GLU A 471 -1.43 -12.49 -16.65
N HIS A 472 -1.58 -11.50 -17.50
CA HIS A 472 -1.99 -11.61 -18.91
C HIS A 472 -3.42 -12.10 -19.16
N LEU A 473 -4.19 -12.48 -18.13
CA LEU A 473 -5.59 -12.91 -18.22
C LEU A 473 -6.55 -11.78 -17.84
N GLY A 474 -6.44 -10.64 -18.50
CA GLY A 474 -7.32 -9.47 -18.25
C GLY A 474 -8.73 -9.62 -18.89
N PRO A 475 -9.64 -8.64 -18.64
CA PRO A 475 -11.03 -8.68 -19.10
C PRO A 475 -11.21 -9.00 -20.58
N LYS A 476 -10.39 -8.41 -21.46
CA LYS A 476 -10.48 -8.66 -22.92
C LYS A 476 -10.15 -10.10 -23.31
N VAL A 477 -9.22 -10.73 -22.58
CA VAL A 477 -8.85 -12.12 -22.82
C VAL A 477 -9.94 -13.06 -22.29
N ILE A 478 -10.46 -12.76 -21.09
CA ILE A 478 -11.62 -13.50 -20.55
C ILE A 478 -12.81 -13.43 -21.49
N ASP A 479 -13.12 -12.24 -22.03
CA ASP A 479 -14.23 -12.09 -22.99
C ASP A 479 -14.00 -12.97 -24.22
N ALA A 480 -12.80 -12.94 -24.80
CA ALA A 480 -12.49 -13.77 -25.97
C ALA A 480 -12.59 -15.28 -25.67
N LEU A 481 -12.17 -15.72 -24.48
CA LEU A 481 -12.28 -17.13 -24.05
C LEU A 481 -13.74 -17.56 -23.83
N LEU A 482 -14.55 -16.70 -23.22
CA LEU A 482 -15.98 -16.95 -23.01
C LEU A 482 -16.77 -16.94 -24.31
N ASP A 483 -16.48 -15.98 -25.20
CA ASP A 483 -17.13 -15.85 -26.50
C ASP A 483 -16.76 -17.01 -27.46
N ALA A 484 -15.56 -17.59 -27.29
CA ALA A 484 -15.12 -18.81 -27.98
C ALA A 484 -15.53 -20.12 -27.26
N GLU A 485 -16.29 -20.05 -26.18
CA GLU A 485 -16.73 -21.19 -25.36
C GLU A 485 -15.58 -22.08 -24.81
N LEU A 486 -14.37 -21.53 -24.73
CA LEU A 486 -13.19 -22.24 -24.20
C LEU A 486 -13.19 -22.35 -22.67
N ILE A 487 -13.92 -21.46 -22.00
CA ILE A 487 -14.13 -21.50 -20.55
C ILE A 487 -15.62 -21.30 -20.22
N ALA A 488 -16.14 -22.12 -19.30
CA ALA A 488 -17.49 -22.02 -18.76
C ALA A 488 -17.50 -21.89 -17.24
N THR A 489 -16.52 -22.51 -16.57
CA THR A 489 -16.32 -22.50 -15.12
C THR A 489 -14.86 -22.14 -14.80
N TYR A 490 -14.54 -21.81 -13.54
CA TYR A 490 -13.20 -21.33 -13.17
C TYR A 490 -12.11 -22.38 -13.34
N ASP A 491 -12.45 -23.66 -13.16
CA ASP A 491 -11.55 -24.80 -13.35
C ASP A 491 -11.10 -24.94 -14.81
N ASP A 492 -11.91 -24.52 -15.79
CA ASP A 492 -11.58 -24.58 -17.21
C ASP A 492 -10.33 -23.73 -17.54
N ILE A 493 -10.10 -22.62 -16.81
CA ILE A 493 -8.90 -21.79 -16.98
C ILE A 493 -7.64 -22.63 -16.84
N PHE A 494 -7.61 -23.57 -15.90
CA PHE A 494 -6.46 -24.41 -15.60
C PHE A 494 -6.31 -25.60 -16.55
N THR A 495 -7.26 -25.80 -17.46
CA THR A 495 -7.21 -26.87 -18.47
C THR A 495 -6.85 -26.37 -19.87
N LEU A 496 -6.75 -25.04 -20.07
CA LEU A 496 -6.41 -24.41 -21.34
C LEU A 496 -5.05 -24.89 -21.87
N LYS A 497 -5.00 -25.16 -23.18
CA LYS A 497 -3.80 -25.61 -23.88
C LYS A 497 -3.33 -24.56 -24.90
N LYS A 498 -2.08 -24.66 -25.35
CA LYS A 498 -1.48 -23.75 -26.33
C LYS A 498 -2.30 -23.67 -27.62
N GLY A 499 -2.82 -24.80 -28.09
CA GLY A 499 -3.63 -24.87 -29.33
C GLY A 499 -4.94 -24.06 -29.21
N ASP A 500 -5.60 -24.10 -28.03
CA ASP A 500 -6.85 -23.39 -27.80
C ASP A 500 -6.65 -21.87 -27.89
N LEU A 501 -5.54 -21.39 -27.33
CA LEU A 501 -5.21 -19.96 -27.25
C LEU A 501 -4.69 -19.39 -28.58
N LEU A 502 -3.93 -20.17 -29.35
CA LEU A 502 -3.40 -19.75 -30.68
C LEU A 502 -4.51 -19.57 -31.72
N SER A 503 -5.67 -20.19 -31.52
CA SER A 503 -6.84 -20.01 -32.39
C SER A 503 -7.53 -18.64 -32.20
N LEU A 504 -7.24 -17.93 -31.10
CA LEU A 504 -7.89 -16.65 -30.78
C LEU A 504 -7.21 -15.48 -31.50
N PRO A 505 -7.98 -14.45 -31.94
CA PRO A 505 -7.42 -13.26 -32.57
C PRO A 505 -6.45 -12.52 -31.64
N ARG A 506 -5.34 -12.04 -32.18
CA ARG A 506 -4.28 -11.25 -31.46
C ARG A 506 -3.44 -12.03 -30.46
N PHE A 507 -3.53 -13.36 -30.46
CA PHE A 507 -2.62 -14.20 -29.68
C PHE A 507 -1.43 -14.64 -30.55
N ALA A 508 -0.22 -14.29 -30.08
CA ALA A 508 1.03 -14.77 -30.66
C ALA A 508 1.69 -15.78 -29.70
N GLU A 509 2.57 -16.64 -30.18
CA GLU A 509 3.20 -17.69 -29.37
C GLU A 509 3.74 -17.20 -28.03
N LYS A 510 4.50 -16.09 -28.03
CA LYS A 510 5.06 -15.51 -26.80
C LYS A 510 3.98 -15.09 -25.80
N SER A 511 2.87 -14.52 -26.24
CA SER A 511 1.76 -14.12 -25.36
C SER A 511 1.03 -15.32 -24.78
N VAL A 512 0.87 -16.37 -25.57
CA VAL A 512 0.29 -17.64 -25.13
C VAL A 512 1.19 -18.33 -24.10
N ASP A 513 2.48 -18.41 -24.33
CA ASP A 513 3.42 -19.04 -23.41
C ASP A 513 3.49 -18.27 -22.07
N ASN A 514 3.45 -16.93 -22.10
CA ASN A 514 3.38 -16.11 -20.91
C ASN A 514 2.08 -16.37 -20.12
N LEU A 515 0.93 -16.40 -20.79
CA LEU A 515 -0.35 -16.67 -20.17
C LEU A 515 -0.40 -18.06 -19.53
N LEU A 516 0.02 -19.12 -20.25
CA LEU A 516 0.06 -20.47 -19.70
C LEU A 516 1.00 -20.59 -18.50
N THR A 517 2.14 -19.89 -18.53
CA THR A 517 3.07 -19.82 -17.40
C THR A 517 2.41 -19.17 -16.19
N SER A 518 1.63 -18.10 -16.40
CA SER A 518 0.91 -17.41 -15.32
C SER A 518 -0.22 -18.27 -14.74
N ILE A 519 -0.94 -19.01 -15.58
CA ILE A 519 -1.97 -19.97 -15.15
C ILE A 519 -1.33 -21.08 -14.29
N GLU A 520 -0.19 -21.64 -14.73
CA GLU A 520 0.48 -22.70 -13.98
C GLU A 520 1.00 -22.23 -12.61
N LYS A 521 1.54 -21.02 -12.53
CA LYS A 521 1.91 -20.39 -11.25
C LYS A 521 0.71 -20.22 -10.31
N ALA A 522 -0.44 -19.84 -10.86
CA ALA A 522 -1.66 -19.59 -10.08
C ALA A 522 -2.32 -20.86 -9.52
N ARG A 523 -1.87 -22.07 -9.93
CA ARG A 523 -2.29 -23.32 -9.29
C ARG A 523 -1.94 -23.38 -7.81
N ASN A 524 -0.88 -22.70 -7.38
CA ASN A 524 -0.52 -22.56 -5.99
C ASN A 524 -1.15 -21.28 -5.44
N VAL A 525 -2.12 -21.41 -4.56
CA VAL A 525 -2.90 -20.28 -4.03
C VAL A 525 -3.05 -20.37 -2.52
N SER A 526 -2.94 -19.25 -1.80
CA SER A 526 -3.21 -19.21 -0.36
C SER A 526 -4.73 -19.29 -0.09
N LEU A 527 -5.11 -19.85 1.06
CA LEU A 527 -6.54 -19.95 1.43
C LEU A 527 -7.26 -18.61 1.47
N PRO A 528 -6.70 -17.50 2.00
CA PRO A 528 -7.36 -16.19 1.92
C PRO A 528 -7.70 -15.78 0.49
N ARG A 529 -6.78 -15.94 -0.44
CA ARG A 529 -6.98 -15.57 -1.84
C ARG A 529 -8.02 -16.46 -2.53
N LEU A 530 -8.04 -17.75 -2.21
CA LEU A 530 -9.10 -18.66 -2.67
C LEU A 530 -10.47 -18.20 -2.14
N ILE A 531 -10.60 -17.86 -0.85
CA ILE A 531 -11.87 -17.38 -0.27
C ILE A 531 -12.33 -16.08 -0.98
N VAL A 532 -11.43 -15.15 -1.24
CA VAL A 532 -11.73 -13.93 -2.01
C VAL A 532 -12.23 -14.28 -3.42
N ALA A 533 -11.55 -15.21 -4.10
CA ALA A 533 -11.89 -15.63 -5.46
C ALA A 533 -13.29 -16.26 -5.58
N LEU A 534 -13.73 -16.97 -4.54
CA LEU A 534 -15.08 -17.57 -4.48
C LEU A 534 -16.21 -16.54 -4.47
N SER A 535 -15.89 -15.25 -4.29
CA SER A 535 -16.88 -14.15 -4.31
C SER A 535 -18.05 -14.34 -3.35
N ILE A 536 -17.80 -14.88 -2.16
CA ILE A 536 -18.82 -15.02 -1.12
C ILE A 536 -19.34 -13.63 -0.74
N PRO A 537 -20.66 -13.38 -0.74
CA PRO A 537 -21.18 -12.06 -0.40
C PRO A 537 -20.73 -11.60 0.99
N ASN A 538 -20.40 -10.31 1.13
CA ASN A 538 -19.94 -9.69 2.37
C ASN A 538 -18.58 -10.20 2.90
N VAL A 539 -17.86 -11.02 2.14
CA VAL A 539 -16.50 -11.49 2.46
C VAL A 539 -15.50 -10.75 1.58
N GLY A 540 -14.77 -9.83 2.18
CA GLY A 540 -13.64 -9.11 1.56
C GLY A 540 -12.29 -9.72 1.94
N GLU A 541 -11.19 -9.07 1.53
CA GLU A 541 -9.82 -9.56 1.78
C GLU A 541 -9.51 -9.72 3.27
N GLU A 542 -9.83 -8.72 4.10
CA GLU A 542 -9.60 -8.77 5.56
C GLU A 542 -10.38 -9.92 6.21
N THR A 543 -11.66 -10.05 5.84
CA THR A 543 -12.50 -11.13 6.32
C THR A 543 -11.97 -12.50 5.90
N ALA A 544 -11.48 -12.63 4.66
CA ALA A 544 -10.91 -13.88 4.15
C ALA A 544 -9.62 -14.26 4.90
N HIS A 545 -8.76 -13.29 5.25
CA HIS A 545 -7.59 -13.52 6.08
C HIS A 545 -7.97 -13.99 7.48
N LEU A 546 -8.93 -13.33 8.10
CA LEU A 546 -9.44 -13.68 9.43
C LEU A 546 -10.02 -15.09 9.45
N LEU A 547 -10.83 -15.45 8.47
CA LEU A 547 -11.41 -16.80 8.32
C LEU A 547 -10.32 -17.85 8.12
N ALA A 548 -9.35 -17.61 7.22
CA ALA A 548 -8.29 -18.57 6.96
C ALA A 548 -7.46 -18.87 8.21
N GLN A 549 -7.15 -17.87 9.03
CA GLN A 549 -6.43 -18.04 10.29
C GLN A 549 -7.23 -18.86 11.31
N ASN A 550 -8.52 -18.54 11.49
CA ASN A 550 -9.37 -19.21 12.46
C ASN A 550 -9.64 -20.68 12.10
N PHE A 551 -9.72 -20.99 10.80
CA PHE A 551 -9.89 -22.37 10.32
C PHE A 551 -8.56 -23.06 10.00
N GLN A 552 -7.43 -22.58 10.56
CA GLN A 552 -6.10 -23.19 10.47
C GLN A 552 -5.66 -23.43 9.02
N PHE A 553 -6.00 -22.51 8.11
CA PHE A 553 -5.73 -22.57 6.69
C PHE A 553 -6.28 -23.82 5.98
N SER A 554 -7.34 -24.43 6.55
CA SER A 554 -8.03 -25.59 5.97
C SER A 554 -9.35 -25.21 5.34
N ILE A 555 -9.47 -25.39 4.02
CA ILE A 555 -10.73 -25.19 3.29
C ILE A 555 -11.81 -26.15 3.77
N PHE A 556 -11.45 -27.38 4.16
CA PHE A 556 -12.40 -28.38 4.65
C PHE A 556 -12.99 -28.01 6.01
N ASN A 557 -12.20 -27.40 6.89
CA ASN A 557 -12.70 -26.89 8.18
C ASN A 557 -13.61 -25.69 7.94
N PHE A 558 -13.23 -24.77 7.06
CA PHE A 558 -14.03 -23.61 6.70
C PHE A 558 -15.38 -24.00 6.06
N GLN A 559 -15.37 -24.99 5.17
CA GLN A 559 -16.59 -25.49 4.51
C GLN A 559 -17.61 -26.09 5.48
N LYS A 560 -17.15 -26.65 6.59
CA LYS A 560 -18.00 -27.28 7.62
C LYS A 560 -18.42 -26.33 8.73
N ALA A 561 -17.94 -25.08 8.70
CA ALA A 561 -18.21 -24.11 9.75
C ALA A 561 -19.71 -23.84 9.93
N THR A 562 -20.18 -23.90 11.15
CA THR A 562 -21.55 -23.52 11.50
C THR A 562 -21.67 -22.01 11.64
N LYS A 563 -22.90 -21.49 11.58
CA LYS A 563 -23.17 -20.07 11.78
C LYS A 563 -22.67 -19.60 13.15
N GLU A 564 -22.90 -20.40 14.19
CA GLU A 564 -22.53 -20.13 15.57
C GLU A 564 -21.00 -20.11 15.77
N GLU A 565 -20.27 -20.96 15.06
CA GLU A 565 -18.79 -20.95 15.06
C GLU A 565 -18.24 -19.72 14.36
N LEU A 566 -18.84 -19.32 13.24
CA LEU A 566 -18.45 -18.11 12.50
C LEU A 566 -18.71 -16.84 13.32
N GLU A 567 -19.86 -16.74 14.01
CA GLU A 567 -20.21 -15.58 14.84
C GLU A 567 -19.33 -15.44 16.11
N LYS A 568 -18.64 -16.49 16.54
CA LYS A 568 -17.65 -16.41 17.64
C LYS A 568 -16.34 -15.74 17.23
N ILE A 569 -16.09 -15.60 15.93
CA ILE A 569 -14.89 -14.94 15.42
C ILE A 569 -15.09 -13.43 15.51
N GLU A 570 -14.24 -12.77 16.28
CA GLU A 570 -14.26 -11.30 16.40
C GLU A 570 -14.14 -10.66 15.01
N GLY A 571 -15.08 -9.78 14.66
CA GLY A 571 -15.18 -9.16 13.33
C GLY A 571 -16.10 -9.88 12.33
N ILE A 572 -16.69 -11.02 12.69
CA ILE A 572 -17.68 -11.73 11.86
C ILE A 572 -19.09 -11.56 12.46
N GLY A 573 -19.87 -10.69 11.86
CA GLY A 573 -21.26 -10.48 12.28
C GLY A 573 -22.26 -11.49 11.64
N PRO A 574 -23.55 -11.49 12.12
CA PRO A 574 -24.59 -12.42 11.66
C PRO A 574 -24.83 -12.42 10.15
N ILE A 575 -24.66 -11.26 9.49
CA ILE A 575 -24.86 -11.11 8.05
C ILE A 575 -23.77 -11.86 7.27
N VAL A 576 -22.51 -11.69 7.68
CA VAL A 576 -21.36 -12.36 7.05
C VAL A 576 -21.44 -13.87 7.28
N ALA A 577 -21.68 -14.30 8.53
CA ALA A 577 -21.82 -15.70 8.88
C ALA A 577 -22.92 -16.39 8.06
N ARG A 578 -24.09 -15.76 7.92
CA ARG A 578 -25.18 -16.26 7.07
C ARG A 578 -24.76 -16.38 5.60
N SER A 579 -24.10 -15.35 5.06
CA SER A 579 -23.64 -15.35 3.66
C SER A 579 -22.70 -16.52 3.37
N ILE A 580 -21.81 -16.85 4.31
CA ILE A 580 -20.88 -17.97 4.18
C ILE A 580 -21.64 -19.30 4.19
N VAL A 581 -22.50 -19.51 5.19
CA VAL A 581 -23.27 -20.75 5.31
C VAL A 581 -24.18 -20.96 4.10
N ASP A 582 -24.88 -19.92 3.63
CA ASP A 582 -25.77 -20.00 2.47
C ASP A 582 -24.98 -20.29 1.18
N TRP A 583 -23.76 -19.75 1.06
CA TRP A 583 -22.90 -20.03 -0.08
C TRP A 583 -22.51 -21.52 -0.16
N PHE A 584 -22.12 -22.13 0.96
CA PHE A 584 -21.77 -23.54 1.02
C PHE A 584 -22.99 -24.51 0.98
N LYS A 585 -24.20 -24.05 1.31
CA LYS A 585 -25.43 -24.80 1.10
C LYS A 585 -25.85 -24.94 -0.36
N ASN A 586 -25.36 -24.03 -1.22
CA ASN A 586 -25.64 -24.08 -2.65
C ASN A 586 -24.83 -25.20 -3.30
N LYS A 587 -25.53 -26.19 -3.88
CA LYS A 587 -24.92 -27.38 -4.52
C LYS A 587 -24.04 -27.01 -5.72
N GLU A 588 -24.38 -25.97 -6.48
CA GLU A 588 -23.57 -25.52 -7.62
C GLU A 588 -22.24 -24.91 -7.17
N ASN A 589 -22.26 -24.11 -6.11
CA ASN A 589 -21.04 -23.52 -5.53
C ASN A 589 -20.10 -24.61 -5.00
N THR A 590 -20.64 -25.62 -4.29
CA THR A 590 -19.84 -26.71 -3.76
C THR A 590 -19.28 -27.61 -4.87
N LYS A 591 -20.05 -27.83 -5.94
CA LYS A 591 -19.58 -28.55 -7.14
C LYS A 591 -18.47 -27.78 -7.84
N LEU A 592 -18.64 -26.46 -8.02
CA LEU A 592 -17.61 -25.58 -8.58
C LEU A 592 -16.31 -25.63 -7.75
N LEU A 593 -16.43 -25.49 -6.43
CA LEU A 593 -15.28 -25.58 -5.53
C LEU A 593 -14.58 -26.94 -5.63
N SER A 594 -15.35 -28.03 -5.66
CA SER A 594 -14.78 -29.39 -5.77
C SER A 594 -13.98 -29.57 -7.06
N LYS A 595 -14.48 -29.07 -8.20
CA LYS A 595 -13.76 -29.11 -9.47
C LYS A 595 -12.49 -28.24 -9.42
N LEU A 596 -12.60 -27.04 -8.87
CA LEU A 596 -11.47 -26.11 -8.73
C LEU A 596 -10.35 -26.72 -7.87
N LEU A 597 -10.70 -27.36 -6.75
CA LEU A 597 -9.73 -28.01 -5.85
C LEU A 597 -8.98 -29.19 -6.51
N GLN A 598 -9.48 -29.75 -7.62
CA GLN A 598 -8.74 -30.74 -8.40
C GLN A 598 -7.63 -30.11 -9.25
N GLN A 599 -7.73 -28.83 -9.55
CA GLN A 599 -6.80 -28.09 -10.41
C GLN A 599 -5.75 -27.28 -9.66
N ILE A 600 -5.94 -27.03 -8.36
CA ILE A 600 -5.12 -26.12 -7.57
C ILE A 600 -4.57 -26.80 -6.31
N LYS A 601 -3.51 -26.21 -5.76
CA LYS A 601 -2.95 -26.55 -4.45
C LYS A 601 -3.09 -25.37 -3.51
N ILE A 602 -3.69 -25.59 -2.35
CA ILE A 602 -3.75 -24.58 -1.29
C ILE A 602 -2.41 -24.58 -0.56
N GLU A 603 -1.70 -23.46 -0.67
CA GLU A 603 -0.44 -23.26 0.05
C GLU A 603 -0.71 -23.25 1.55
N GLN A 604 -0.07 -24.15 2.27
CA GLN A 604 0.01 -24.04 3.71
C GLN A 604 1.02 -22.93 4.04
N PRO A 605 0.72 -22.01 4.98
CA PRO A 605 1.72 -21.06 5.42
C PRO A 605 2.92 -21.87 5.91
N THR A 606 4.09 -21.58 5.37
CA THR A 606 5.33 -22.11 5.93
C THR A 606 5.39 -21.63 7.37
N ILE A 607 5.15 -22.53 8.31
CA ILE A 607 5.34 -22.28 9.73
C ILE A 607 6.85 -22.08 9.86
N SER A 608 7.30 -20.83 9.69
CA SER A 608 8.64 -20.48 10.16
C SER A 608 8.63 -20.79 11.66
N ASN A 609 9.75 -21.29 12.19
CA ASN A 609 9.92 -21.55 13.63
C ASN A 609 9.45 -20.36 14.51
N GLN A 610 9.39 -19.16 13.96
CA GLN A 610 8.83 -17.95 14.58
C GLN A 610 7.31 -18.00 14.84
N GLN A 611 6.50 -18.77 14.09
CA GLN A 611 5.06 -18.88 14.33
C GLN A 611 4.71 -20.01 15.32
N ALA A 612 5.49 -21.05 15.37
CA ALA A 612 5.43 -22.04 16.45
C ALA A 612 5.84 -21.39 17.80
N VAL A 613 6.83 -20.51 17.78
CA VAL A 613 7.21 -19.66 18.92
C VAL A 613 6.10 -18.67 19.28
N LYS A 614 5.44 -18.02 18.32
CA LYS A 614 4.35 -17.04 18.56
C LYS A 614 3.08 -17.60 19.23
N ASN A 615 2.85 -18.91 19.20
CA ASN A 615 1.64 -19.52 19.78
C ASN A 615 1.94 -20.39 21.03
N ARG A 616 3.15 -20.32 21.56
CA ARG A 616 3.59 -21.18 22.66
C ARG A 616 2.83 -20.95 23.96
N LEU A 617 2.37 -19.74 24.19
CA LEU A 617 1.59 -19.36 25.38
C LEU A 617 0.07 -19.22 25.07
N LYS A 618 -0.39 -19.71 23.92
CA LYS A 618 -1.78 -19.60 23.51
C LYS A 618 -2.73 -20.24 24.54
N GLY A 619 -3.71 -19.45 24.98
CA GLY A 619 -4.70 -19.88 25.98
C GLY A 619 -4.20 -19.79 27.43
N LYS A 620 -2.97 -19.30 27.67
CA LYS A 620 -2.45 -19.08 29.02
C LYS A 620 -2.67 -17.64 29.46
N ILE A 621 -3.19 -17.44 30.67
CA ILE A 621 -3.48 -16.12 31.25
C ILE A 621 -2.44 -15.82 32.33
N PHE A 622 -1.77 -14.68 32.18
CA PHE A 622 -0.73 -14.19 33.09
C PHE A 622 -1.18 -12.98 33.87
N VAL A 623 -0.71 -12.87 35.10
CA VAL A 623 -0.80 -11.65 35.92
C VAL A 623 0.61 -11.27 36.41
N LEU A 624 0.94 -9.99 36.32
CA LEU A 624 2.25 -9.47 36.74
C LEU A 624 2.09 -8.70 38.07
N THR A 625 2.97 -8.97 39.05
CA THR A 625 3.00 -8.29 40.34
C THR A 625 4.44 -8.01 40.76
N GLY A 626 4.70 -6.90 41.41
CA GLY A 626 6.06 -6.46 41.75
C GLY A 626 6.80 -5.84 40.57
N THR A 627 8.03 -5.40 40.78
CA THR A 627 8.93 -4.81 39.78
C THR A 627 9.88 -5.87 39.27
N LEU A 628 9.93 -6.10 37.93
CA LEU A 628 10.89 -6.99 37.30
C LEU A 628 12.24 -6.25 37.19
N LYS A 629 13.35 -6.97 37.36
CA LYS A 629 14.71 -6.39 37.36
C LYS A 629 15.24 -6.11 35.96
N THR A 630 14.88 -6.94 34.99
CA THR A 630 15.54 -6.98 33.69
C THR A 630 14.62 -6.57 32.53
N MET A 631 13.35 -6.33 32.80
CA MET A 631 12.38 -5.83 31.83
C MET A 631 11.28 -5.05 32.55
N ASP A 632 10.69 -4.10 31.89
CA ASP A 632 9.53 -3.41 32.45
C ASP A 632 8.24 -4.26 32.31
N ARG A 633 7.17 -3.83 33.02
CA ARG A 633 5.90 -4.56 33.01
C ARG A 633 5.24 -4.60 31.64
N ASP A 634 5.41 -3.58 30.85
CA ASP A 634 4.73 -3.48 29.55
C ASP A 634 5.51 -4.30 28.52
N GLU A 635 6.83 -4.32 28.58
CA GLU A 635 7.68 -5.24 27.83
C GLU A 635 7.33 -6.72 28.14
N ALA A 636 7.15 -7.05 29.42
CA ALA A 636 6.73 -8.39 29.84
C ALA A 636 5.36 -8.76 29.27
N LYS A 637 4.39 -7.84 29.28
CA LYS A 637 3.06 -8.03 28.68
C LYS A 637 3.14 -8.21 27.18
N GLU A 638 3.97 -7.43 26.49
CA GLU A 638 4.17 -7.54 25.05
C GLU A 638 4.78 -8.89 24.67
N LYS A 639 5.78 -9.34 25.38
CA LYS A 639 6.40 -10.67 25.18
C LYS A 639 5.40 -11.82 25.38
N ILE A 640 4.56 -11.74 26.42
CA ILE A 640 3.47 -12.72 26.63
C ILE A 640 2.50 -12.71 25.44
N ARG A 641 2.05 -11.53 25.03
CA ARG A 641 1.11 -11.37 23.89
C ARG A 641 1.73 -11.81 22.56
N ALA A 642 3.00 -11.50 22.35
CA ALA A 642 3.73 -11.92 21.15
C ALA A 642 3.82 -13.45 21.02
N LEU A 643 3.79 -14.17 22.14
CA LEU A 643 3.76 -15.64 22.23
C LEU A 643 2.32 -16.22 22.31
N GLY A 644 1.31 -15.37 22.13
CA GLY A 644 -0.10 -15.79 22.11
C GLY A 644 -0.78 -15.89 23.48
N GLY A 645 -0.12 -15.46 24.58
CA GLY A 645 -0.68 -15.45 25.92
C GLY A 645 -1.57 -14.24 26.19
N GLY A 646 -2.53 -14.39 27.11
CA GLY A 646 -3.37 -13.31 27.66
C GLY A 646 -2.75 -12.71 28.91
N VAL A 647 -2.97 -11.40 29.14
CA VAL A 647 -2.54 -10.72 30.36
C VAL A 647 -3.75 -10.11 31.07
N SER A 648 -3.95 -10.45 32.35
CA SER A 648 -5.03 -9.88 33.19
C SER A 648 -4.47 -8.90 34.22
N SER A 649 -5.29 -7.93 34.58
CA SER A 649 -4.97 -6.96 35.64
C SER A 649 -5.21 -7.49 37.06
N SER A 650 -5.97 -8.58 37.23
CA SER A 650 -6.32 -9.19 38.52
C SER A 650 -6.17 -10.72 38.48
N VAL A 651 -5.85 -11.31 39.64
CA VAL A 651 -5.74 -12.76 39.79
C VAL A 651 -7.13 -13.37 39.97
N SER A 652 -7.46 -14.39 39.20
CA SER A 652 -8.71 -15.15 39.26
C SER A 652 -8.43 -16.66 39.13
N LYS A 653 -9.45 -17.48 39.24
CA LYS A 653 -9.35 -18.94 39.00
C LYS A 653 -8.95 -19.31 37.57
N GLU A 654 -9.08 -18.38 36.64
CA GLU A 654 -8.70 -18.55 35.23
C GLU A 654 -7.23 -18.11 34.96
N THR A 655 -6.52 -17.60 35.97
CA THR A 655 -5.12 -17.21 35.86
C THR A 655 -4.22 -18.44 35.90
N ASP A 656 -3.43 -18.68 34.84
CA ASP A 656 -2.48 -19.81 34.79
C ASP A 656 -1.17 -19.51 35.54
N TYR A 657 -0.69 -18.27 35.40
CA TYR A 657 0.60 -17.88 35.97
C TYR A 657 0.56 -16.48 36.60
N VAL A 658 1.20 -16.35 37.76
CA VAL A 658 1.49 -15.02 38.33
C VAL A 658 3.01 -14.81 38.31
N VAL A 659 3.47 -13.84 37.55
CA VAL A 659 4.88 -13.46 37.49
C VAL A 659 5.17 -12.49 38.63
N VAL A 660 6.11 -12.87 39.50
CA VAL A 660 6.42 -12.19 40.76
C VAL A 660 7.80 -11.51 40.66
N GLY A 661 7.79 -10.18 40.64
CA GLY A 661 8.98 -9.34 40.75
C GLY A 661 9.23 -8.89 42.20
N GLU A 662 10.16 -7.95 42.40
CA GLU A 662 10.46 -7.35 43.71
C GLU A 662 9.27 -6.55 44.26
N ASN A 663 9.12 -6.57 45.57
CA ASN A 663 8.03 -5.89 46.29
C ASN A 663 6.65 -6.23 45.75
N PRO A 664 6.23 -7.50 45.69
CA PRO A 664 4.92 -7.87 45.18
C PRO A 664 3.81 -7.32 46.08
N GLY A 665 2.75 -6.78 45.46
CA GLY A 665 1.57 -6.28 46.16
C GLY A 665 0.47 -7.32 46.36
N SER A 666 -0.75 -6.90 46.68
CA SER A 666 -1.92 -7.73 47.00
C SER A 666 -2.26 -8.83 45.99
N LYS A 667 -1.77 -8.75 44.77
CA LYS A 667 -1.94 -9.81 43.75
C LYS A 667 -1.15 -11.10 44.10
N TYR A 668 -0.03 -10.97 44.81
CA TYR A 668 0.73 -12.10 45.32
C TYR A 668 -0.07 -12.89 46.36
N ASP A 669 -0.66 -12.18 47.31
CA ASP A 669 -1.50 -12.79 48.37
C ASP A 669 -2.75 -13.47 47.78
N ASN A 670 -3.31 -12.86 46.75
CA ASN A 670 -4.46 -13.45 46.05
C ASN A 670 -4.07 -14.71 45.24
N ALA A 671 -2.85 -14.74 44.67
CA ALA A 671 -2.35 -15.91 43.97
C ALA A 671 -2.12 -17.09 44.92
N LEU A 672 -1.56 -16.83 46.12
CA LEU A 672 -1.40 -17.82 47.18
C LEU A 672 -2.74 -18.40 47.63
N LYS A 673 -3.74 -17.53 47.85
CA LYS A 673 -5.10 -17.94 48.29
C LYS A 673 -5.82 -18.80 47.23
N LEU A 674 -5.57 -18.54 45.95
CA LEU A 674 -6.22 -19.23 44.84
C LEU A 674 -5.40 -20.44 44.31
N GLY A 675 -4.20 -20.69 44.84
CA GLY A 675 -3.30 -21.76 44.43
C GLY A 675 -2.78 -21.60 42.99
N VAL A 676 -2.69 -20.35 42.49
CA VAL A 676 -2.20 -20.08 41.14
C VAL A 676 -0.68 -20.24 41.09
N LYS A 677 -0.18 -20.86 40.01
CA LYS A 677 1.26 -21.09 39.82
C LYS A 677 2.03 -19.77 39.70
N MET A 678 2.98 -19.57 40.59
CA MET A 678 3.84 -18.37 40.61
C MET A 678 5.15 -18.66 39.89
N LEU A 679 5.62 -17.69 39.13
CA LEU A 679 6.91 -17.70 38.44
C LEU A 679 7.76 -16.54 38.95
N ASN A 680 9.01 -16.76 39.31
CA ASN A 680 9.96 -15.68 39.46
C ASN A 680 10.42 -15.19 38.08
N GLU A 681 11.20 -14.10 38.04
CA GLU A 681 11.60 -13.47 36.78
C GLU A 681 12.43 -14.40 35.88
N ASP A 682 13.30 -15.23 36.44
CA ASP A 682 14.14 -16.16 35.68
C ASP A 682 13.30 -17.31 35.09
N GLN A 683 12.40 -17.90 35.87
CA GLN A 683 11.45 -18.90 35.40
C GLN A 683 10.51 -18.32 34.33
N PHE A 684 10.15 -17.04 34.44
CA PHE A 684 9.37 -16.36 33.44
C PHE A 684 10.17 -16.17 32.13
N LYS A 685 11.45 -15.78 32.22
CA LYS A 685 12.32 -15.69 31.03
C LYS A 685 12.52 -17.05 30.37
N ASP A 686 12.73 -18.10 31.13
CA ASP A 686 12.85 -19.46 30.60
C ASP A 686 11.56 -19.85 29.86
N LEU A 687 10.40 -19.49 30.43
CA LEU A 687 9.10 -19.72 29.81
C LEU A 687 8.89 -18.87 28.54
N LEU A 688 9.50 -17.69 28.44
CA LEU A 688 9.47 -16.84 27.23
C LEU A 688 10.45 -17.33 26.15
N ASN A 689 11.59 -17.91 26.52
CA ASN A 689 12.66 -18.28 25.59
C ASN A 689 12.60 -19.76 25.11
N GLY A 690 11.95 -20.65 25.80
CA GLY A 690 11.76 -22.00 25.39
C GLY A 690 12.24 -23.07 26.20
#